data_cf2b51a20b81e96b9ebb25f2079cca1c
#
_entry.id   cf2b51a20b81e96b9ebb25f2079cca1c
#
_cell.length_a   1.000
_cell.length_b   1.000
_cell.length_c   1.000
_cell.angle_alpha   90.00
_cell.angle_beta   90.00
_cell.angle_gamma   90.00
#
_symmetry.space_group_name_H-M   'P 1'
#
loop_
_entity.id
_entity.type
_entity.pdbx_description
1 polymer ?
#
loop_
_entity_poly.entity_id
_entity_poly.type
_entity_poly.pdbx_seq_one_letter_code
_entity_poly.pdbx_strand_id
1 'polypeptide(L)'
;MAVSSKNDEGILEWRESMNYGRKNAARRKWELTSRGTVMRRKLSSLTLLIVLLLFVSGLGYVGYQGYRFVEKIIAEAPDINEIDATPSGYMSTVLDADGNVTAQLVGTGSNRVYVTLDEIPVDLQHAFVAIEDERFYDHSGIDLRGIARAVAKGLTTGHLTEGASTITQQLLKNNVFEGWTTEDSSQRIERKLQEQYLAVQLEKKVSKDWIMENYLNTINLGQNTLGVQAASRRYFGKDVSELTLSECAVIAGITQNPSKYNPISHPEDNAARREKVLLNMKEQGYIDENEYQEALEDPVYDRIQDNNTKWQSSDTNITSYFVDSLTEEVVQDLQDELDYSEAQAYKALYSGGLTIYSTQDPKIQKICDDQVNDDSNYSDIAKKVSFSYALSVQKTDGSVEHYSEQNLLSYYKKKYETYDLNYKSESSAQDAIDEYREAMISAGGTVLGENVTFTVQPQTSVTIIDQSTGQVKALVGGRGEKTASKTLNRASGVTRQPGSTFKILSAYAPALDSGKYTLATAVLDEPITYSSGQTVHNADGKYRGYTSIREAIQDSVNVVAIKTVEDITPKTGYEMVKKFGISTLTKDDIVESLPLGVGAVSNLELAAAFEVIPNGGKYREPVLYTKILDQDGNVLLDKTPKTHTVIKDSTAYLLTSAMEDVVKYGTGKLADFGTMPIAGKTGTAGTTEAARDAWFAGFTPYYTCVVWGGYDDYSELESTKYPKILWNRIMGQLHEGLEYKDFEMPDDVQEYTVCATSGKIAIPGVCSKTVTEYFADGTEPEEKCDLHETAVICKDSGLLAGEYCPESSKVKKTYVKDASGEDAMPTKVCDVHTSHGLLQPLIDALTPNRSGQDAQTYSNTSGTQNTQNASH
;
A
#
# COMPACT_ATOMS: atom_id res chain seq x y z
N MET A 1 60.48 33.91 54.30
CA MET A 1 60.73 33.99 55.74
C MET A 1 59.47 34.06 56.51
N ALA A 2 58.90 32.97 56.99
CA ALA A 2 57.87 32.79 58.02
C ALA A 2 57.17 31.40 57.94
N VAL A 3 57.87 30.33 57.87
CA VAL A 3 57.35 28.94 58.02
C VAL A 3 58.19 28.10 58.97
N SER A 4 59.09 28.72 59.75
CA SER A 4 60.00 28.00 60.62
C SER A 4 59.71 28.06 62.11
N SER A 5 58.61 28.66 62.62
CA SER A 5 58.41 28.78 64.02
C SER A 5 57.31 27.91 64.65
N LYS A 6 56.47 27.21 63.88
CA LYS A 6 55.39 26.35 64.44
C LYS A 6 55.85 24.90 64.65
N ASN A 7 56.91 24.42 63.97
CA ASN A 7 57.40 23.06 64.19
C ASN A 7 58.28 22.87 65.45
N ASP A 8 58.94 23.95 65.86
CA ASP A 8 59.84 23.91 67.08
C ASP A 8 59.06 23.90 68.41
N GLU A 9 57.92 24.58 68.46
CA GLU A 9 57.06 24.54 69.68
C GLU A 9 56.42 23.17 69.89
N GLY A 10 55.97 22.51 68.75
CA GLY A 10 55.40 21.12 68.85
C GLY A 10 56.42 20.07 69.22
N ILE A 11 57.68 20.23 68.80
CA ILE A 11 58.81 19.34 69.24
C ILE A 11 59.25 19.59 70.69
N LEU A 12 59.21 20.80 71.14
CA LEU A 12 59.53 21.16 72.59
C LEU A 12 58.41 20.61 73.47
N GLU A 13 57.13 20.79 73.16
CA GLU A 13 56.04 20.17 73.94
C GLU A 13 56.10 18.67 73.96
N TRP A 14 56.49 18.04 72.82
CA TRP A 14 56.64 16.60 72.73
C TRP A 14 57.85 16.12 73.56
N ARG A 15 59.02 16.85 73.63
CA ARG A 15 60.19 16.56 74.51
C ARG A 15 59.91 16.76 75.96
N GLU A 16 59.16 17.78 76.39
CA GLU A 16 58.72 17.96 77.77
C GLU A 16 57.74 16.87 78.21
N SER A 17 56.93 16.36 77.34
CA SER A 17 56.05 15.23 77.66
C SER A 17 56.75 13.88 77.87
N MET A 18 58.02 13.78 77.43
CA MET A 18 58.89 12.57 77.60
C MET A 18 59.90 12.69 78.68
N ASN A 19 59.60 13.29 79.85
CA ASN A 19 60.44 13.32 80.98
C ASN A 19 60.36 12.00 81.75
N TYR A 20 61.39 11.15 81.61
CA TYR A 20 61.46 9.82 82.22
C TYR A 20 62.04 9.76 83.58
N GLY A 21 62.09 10.91 84.34
CA GLY A 21 62.47 10.95 85.74
C GLY A 21 61.61 10.00 86.60
N ARG A 22 62.23 9.36 87.62
CA ARG A 22 61.61 8.30 88.48
C ARG A 22 60.18 8.75 88.96
N LYS A 23 59.96 10.00 89.29
CA LYS A 23 58.64 10.54 89.74
C LYS A 23 57.61 10.57 88.57
N ASN A 24 58.00 11.03 87.41
CA ASN A 24 57.12 11.08 86.26
C ASN A 24 56.86 9.71 85.67
N ALA A 25 57.83 8.78 85.67
CA ALA A 25 57.66 7.37 85.31
C ALA A 25 56.65 6.67 86.25
N ALA A 26 56.73 6.95 87.56
CA ALA A 26 55.82 6.42 88.57
C ALA A 26 54.40 6.98 88.44
N ARG A 27 54.27 8.31 88.12
CA ARG A 27 52.98 8.98 87.82
C ARG A 27 52.33 8.42 86.59
N ARG A 28 53.06 8.32 85.47
CA ARG A 28 52.56 7.69 84.21
C ARG A 28 52.21 6.23 84.42
N LYS A 29 53.03 5.45 85.17
CA LYS A 29 52.71 4.05 85.51
C LYS A 29 51.41 3.96 86.33
N TRP A 30 51.22 4.86 87.32
CA TRP A 30 49.94 4.95 88.05
C TRP A 30 48.79 5.39 87.20
N GLU A 31 48.95 6.41 86.31
CA GLU A 31 47.95 6.87 85.39
C GLU A 31 47.57 5.78 84.37
N LEU A 32 48.55 5.02 83.87
CA LEU A 32 48.30 3.93 82.92
C LEU A 32 47.76 2.65 83.62
N THR A 33 47.98 2.45 84.88
CA THR A 33 47.53 1.29 85.63
C THR A 33 46.42 1.57 86.62
N SER A 34 45.99 2.83 86.77
CA SER A 34 44.81 3.17 87.59
C SER A 34 43.59 2.40 87.10
N ARG A 35 42.73 1.93 88.05
CA ARG A 35 41.51 1.16 87.62
C ARG A 35 40.66 1.89 86.66
N GLY A 36 40.55 3.25 86.71
CA GLY A 36 39.81 4.09 85.79
C GLY A 36 40.42 4.14 84.41
N THR A 37 41.74 4.21 84.22
CA THR A 37 42.43 4.25 82.94
C THR A 37 42.41 2.88 82.25
N VAL A 38 42.64 1.84 83.03
CA VAL A 38 42.50 0.47 82.46
C VAL A 38 41.09 0.17 82.07
N MET A 39 40.09 0.62 82.84
CA MET A 39 38.67 0.44 82.49
C MET A 39 38.28 1.22 81.27
N ARG A 40 38.74 2.51 81.11
CA ARG A 40 38.51 3.33 79.90
C ARG A 40 39.15 2.68 78.65
N ARG A 41 40.36 2.14 78.74
CA ARG A 41 41.02 1.46 77.61
C ARG A 41 40.29 0.17 77.25
N LYS A 42 39.89 -0.63 78.25
CA LYS A 42 39.11 -1.83 78.00
C LYS A 42 37.75 -1.44 77.36
N LEU A 43 37.12 -0.40 77.81
CA LEU A 43 35.83 0.09 77.24
C LEU A 43 36.07 0.63 75.89
N SER A 44 37.09 1.44 75.56
CA SER A 44 37.41 1.92 74.22
C SER A 44 37.83 0.79 73.27
N SER A 45 38.57 -0.21 73.77
CA SER A 45 38.87 -1.41 72.93
C SER A 45 37.63 -2.24 72.64
N LEU A 46 36.72 -2.35 73.65
CA LEU A 46 35.43 -3.03 73.43
C LEU A 46 34.53 -2.25 72.43
N THR A 47 34.48 -0.91 72.57
CA THR A 47 33.73 -0.06 71.60
C THR A 47 34.28 -0.16 70.20
N LEU A 48 35.63 -0.15 70.05
CA LEU A 48 36.30 -0.32 68.79
C LEU A 48 36.03 -1.70 68.19
N LEU A 49 36.00 -2.74 68.95
CA LEU A 49 35.65 -4.09 68.55
C LEU A 49 34.19 -4.17 68.10
N ILE A 50 33.26 -3.54 68.83
CA ILE A 50 31.85 -3.50 68.47
C ILE A 50 31.66 -2.72 67.16
N VAL A 51 32.33 -1.57 67.00
CA VAL A 51 32.27 -0.80 65.71
C VAL A 51 32.85 -1.62 64.58
N LEU A 52 33.95 -2.35 64.80
CA LEU A 52 34.50 -3.20 63.74
C LEU A 52 33.57 -4.38 63.43
N LEU A 53 32.94 -5.00 64.43
CA LEU A 53 31.95 -6.05 64.18
C LEU A 53 30.69 -5.54 63.47
N LEU A 54 30.24 -4.36 63.87
CA LEU A 54 29.11 -3.71 63.15
C LEU A 54 29.48 -3.36 61.68
N PHE A 55 30.70 -2.88 61.45
CA PHE A 55 31.20 -2.57 60.13
C PHE A 55 31.33 -3.84 59.25
N VAL A 56 31.92 -4.91 59.80
CA VAL A 56 32.03 -6.22 59.14
C VAL A 56 30.66 -6.85 58.91
N SER A 57 29.75 -6.74 59.90
CA SER A 57 28.35 -7.20 59.73
C SER A 57 27.60 -6.38 58.71
N GLY A 58 27.81 -5.06 58.67
CA GLY A 58 27.25 -4.15 57.63
C GLY A 58 27.75 -4.50 56.26
N LEU A 59 29.07 -4.73 56.10
CA LEU A 59 29.64 -5.19 54.83
C LEU A 59 29.10 -6.59 54.43
N GLY A 60 28.97 -7.51 55.41
CA GLY A 60 28.36 -8.81 55.16
C GLY A 60 26.89 -8.73 54.73
N TYR A 61 26.13 -7.83 55.37
CA TYR A 61 24.74 -7.59 54.98
C TYR A 61 24.62 -6.98 53.56
N VAL A 62 25.43 -5.97 53.27
CA VAL A 62 25.48 -5.37 51.92
C VAL A 62 25.90 -6.41 50.88
N GLY A 63 26.92 -7.22 51.18
CA GLY A 63 27.34 -8.32 50.31
C GLY A 63 26.25 -9.37 50.11
N TYR A 64 25.51 -9.71 51.18
CA TYR A 64 24.36 -10.63 51.08
C TYR A 64 23.21 -10.04 50.23
N GLN A 65 22.88 -8.76 50.41
CA GLN A 65 21.88 -8.11 49.59
C GLN A 65 22.31 -8.01 48.12
N GLY A 66 23.60 -7.70 47.88
CA GLY A 66 24.17 -7.74 46.52
C GLY A 66 24.09 -9.12 45.89
N TYR A 67 24.41 -10.17 46.64
CA TYR A 67 24.27 -11.55 46.16
C TYR A 67 22.80 -11.88 45.78
N ARG A 68 21.86 -11.56 46.67
CA ARG A 68 20.41 -11.78 46.41
C ARG A 68 19.91 -11.00 45.21
N PHE A 69 20.41 -9.79 45.01
CA PHE A 69 20.09 -8.97 43.84
C PHE A 69 20.59 -9.64 42.55
N VAL A 70 21.84 -10.06 42.51
CA VAL A 70 22.39 -10.76 41.34
C VAL A 70 21.68 -12.09 41.11
N GLU A 71 21.41 -12.90 42.15
CA GLU A 71 20.68 -14.16 42.08
C GLU A 71 19.29 -13.97 41.44
N LYS A 72 18.58 -12.90 41.85
CA LYS A 72 17.27 -12.55 41.24
C LYS A 72 17.38 -12.22 39.78
N ILE A 73 18.33 -11.36 39.38
CA ILE A 73 18.56 -10.98 37.99
C ILE A 73 18.90 -12.19 37.12
N ILE A 74 19.73 -13.10 37.62
CA ILE A 74 20.08 -14.33 36.88
C ILE A 74 18.88 -15.26 36.76
N ALA A 75 18.02 -15.33 37.78
CA ALA A 75 16.81 -16.14 37.74
C ALA A 75 15.74 -15.60 36.73
N GLU A 76 15.80 -14.31 36.43
CA GLU A 76 14.95 -13.64 35.44
C GLU A 76 15.60 -13.62 34.04
N ALA A 77 16.83 -14.14 33.88
CA ALA A 77 17.48 -14.26 32.58
C ALA A 77 16.78 -15.31 31.72
N PRO A 78 16.68 -15.09 30.41
CA PRO A 78 16.14 -16.07 29.47
C PRO A 78 16.86 -17.43 29.56
N ASP A 79 16.14 -18.52 29.32
CA ASP A 79 16.78 -19.85 29.30
C ASP A 79 17.68 -20.01 28.09
N ILE A 80 18.96 -20.28 28.30
CA ILE A 80 19.95 -20.48 27.21
C ILE A 80 19.57 -21.62 26.25
N ASN A 81 18.63 -22.49 26.60
CA ASN A 81 18.13 -23.55 25.71
C ASN A 81 17.04 -23.08 24.78
N GLU A 82 16.39 -21.97 25.12
CA GLU A 82 15.31 -21.34 24.32
C GLU A 82 15.80 -20.11 23.55
N ILE A 83 17.05 -19.67 23.80
CA ILE A 83 17.64 -18.52 23.11
C ILE A 83 18.16 -18.94 21.74
N ASP A 84 17.65 -18.27 20.73
CA ASP A 84 18.32 -18.20 19.44
C ASP A 84 19.27 -16.99 19.42
N ALA A 85 20.58 -17.25 19.50
CA ALA A 85 21.62 -16.24 19.42
C ALA A 85 22.14 -16.06 17.97
N THR A 86 21.51 -16.69 16.97
CA THR A 86 21.80 -16.44 15.55
C THR A 86 21.32 -15.05 15.14
N PRO A 87 21.94 -14.45 14.13
CA PRO A 87 21.52 -13.16 13.65
C PRO A 87 20.06 -13.20 13.16
N SER A 88 19.20 -12.43 13.77
CA SER A 88 17.87 -12.17 13.26
C SER A 88 17.92 -10.90 12.38
N GLY A 89 17.42 -10.97 11.15
CA GLY A 89 17.38 -9.79 10.28
C GLY A 89 18.12 -10.01 8.98
N TYR A 90 17.66 -11.03 8.25
CA TYR A 90 18.05 -11.27 6.86
C TYR A 90 17.10 -10.50 5.95
N MET A 91 17.65 -9.92 4.91
CA MET A 91 16.88 -9.28 3.86
C MET A 91 15.95 -10.30 3.20
N SER A 92 14.67 -9.97 3.10
CA SER A 92 13.74 -10.80 2.35
C SER A 92 13.78 -10.48 0.86
N THR A 93 13.57 -11.50 0.04
CA THR A 93 13.65 -11.40 -1.42
C THR A 93 12.29 -11.71 -2.03
N VAL A 94 11.84 -10.86 -2.94
CA VAL A 94 10.64 -11.08 -3.75
C VAL A 94 11.06 -11.53 -5.14
N LEU A 95 10.55 -12.68 -5.55
CA LEU A 95 10.75 -13.25 -6.89
C LEU A 95 9.49 -12.99 -7.74
N ASP A 96 9.68 -12.71 -9.03
CA ASP A 96 8.58 -12.67 -10.00
C ASP A 96 8.11 -14.09 -10.39
N ALA A 97 7.11 -14.17 -11.28
CA ALA A 97 6.58 -15.44 -11.74
C ALA A 97 7.60 -16.30 -12.55
N ASP A 98 8.63 -15.66 -13.11
CA ASP A 98 9.74 -16.33 -13.83
C ASP A 98 10.87 -16.75 -12.87
N GLY A 99 10.80 -16.40 -11.58
CA GLY A 99 11.79 -16.71 -10.54
C GLY A 99 12.95 -15.72 -10.45
N ASN A 100 12.87 -14.57 -11.12
CA ASN A 100 13.88 -13.52 -11.01
C ASN A 100 13.59 -12.62 -9.82
N VAL A 101 14.64 -12.04 -9.24
CA VAL A 101 14.50 -11.07 -8.14
C VAL A 101 13.88 -9.78 -8.66
N THR A 102 12.69 -9.44 -8.18
CA THR A 102 11.99 -8.19 -8.51
C THR A 102 12.14 -7.12 -7.42
N ALA A 103 12.31 -7.53 -6.16
CA ALA A 103 12.57 -6.60 -5.05
C ALA A 103 13.35 -7.26 -3.91
N GLN A 104 14.04 -6.42 -3.14
CA GLN A 104 14.70 -6.80 -1.90
C GLN A 104 14.10 -5.94 -0.78
N LEU A 105 13.48 -6.60 0.20
CA LEU A 105 12.81 -5.93 1.31
C LEU A 105 13.80 -5.75 2.46
N VAL A 106 14.20 -4.50 2.69
CA VAL A 106 15.20 -4.13 3.70
C VAL A 106 14.52 -3.24 4.74
N GLY A 107 14.42 -3.71 5.97
CA GLY A 107 13.97 -2.88 7.10
C GLY A 107 15.06 -1.94 7.58
N THR A 108 14.69 -0.92 8.34
CA THR A 108 15.66 -0.08 9.04
C THR A 108 16.47 -0.96 10.00
N GLY A 109 17.74 -1.24 9.67
CA GLY A 109 18.61 -2.12 10.44
C GLY A 109 18.66 -3.59 9.97
N SER A 110 18.14 -3.97 8.80
CA SER A 110 18.14 -5.35 8.30
C SER A 110 18.79 -5.54 6.93
N ASN A 111 19.71 -4.68 6.55
CA ASN A 111 20.53 -4.89 5.36
C ASN A 111 21.66 -5.88 5.70
N ARG A 112 21.29 -7.16 5.92
CA ARG A 112 22.22 -8.23 6.27
C ARG A 112 22.27 -9.28 5.19
N VAL A 113 23.48 -9.65 4.78
CA VAL A 113 23.75 -10.79 3.92
C VAL A 113 24.62 -11.74 4.72
N TYR A 114 24.15 -12.96 4.95
CA TYR A 114 24.89 -13.96 5.71
C TYR A 114 26.09 -14.48 4.89
N VAL A 115 27.19 -14.71 5.57
CA VAL A 115 28.39 -15.36 5.02
C VAL A 115 28.95 -16.31 6.06
N THR A 116 29.45 -17.45 5.62
CA THR A 116 30.11 -18.41 6.48
C THR A 116 31.49 -17.92 6.92
N LEU A 117 32.01 -18.41 8.03
CA LEU A 117 33.27 -17.91 8.59
C LEU A 117 34.47 -18.13 7.64
N ASP A 118 34.44 -19.17 6.82
CA ASP A 118 35.47 -19.49 5.83
C ASP A 118 35.45 -18.54 4.62
N GLU A 119 34.34 -17.84 4.37
CA GLU A 119 34.23 -16.78 3.36
C GLU A 119 34.73 -15.42 3.90
N ILE A 120 34.90 -15.28 5.23
CA ILE A 120 35.37 -14.05 5.86
C ILE A 120 36.88 -14.07 6.00
N PRO A 121 37.62 -13.07 5.42
CA PRO A 121 39.09 -13.02 5.54
C PRO A 121 39.57 -13.12 6.98
N VAL A 122 40.61 -13.89 7.21
CA VAL A 122 41.21 -14.06 8.56
C VAL A 122 41.67 -12.72 9.14
N ASP A 123 42.12 -11.79 8.29
CA ASP A 123 42.54 -10.45 8.67
C ASP A 123 41.35 -9.65 9.25
N LEU A 124 40.13 -9.83 8.71
CA LEU A 124 38.94 -9.19 9.24
C LEU A 124 38.56 -9.77 10.61
N GLN A 125 38.63 -11.09 10.76
CA GLN A 125 38.42 -11.77 12.06
C GLN A 125 39.41 -11.27 13.11
N HIS A 126 40.69 -11.21 12.77
CA HIS A 126 41.75 -10.70 13.63
C HIS A 126 41.59 -9.21 13.96
N ALA A 127 41.15 -8.39 13.01
CA ALA A 127 40.90 -6.96 13.24
C ALA A 127 39.83 -6.73 14.31
N PHE A 128 38.73 -7.50 14.27
CA PHE A 128 37.68 -7.44 15.29
C PHE A 128 38.17 -7.95 16.66
N VAL A 129 38.90 -9.06 16.69
CA VAL A 129 39.52 -9.56 17.93
C VAL A 129 40.46 -8.52 18.52
N ALA A 130 41.32 -7.93 17.69
CA ALA A 130 42.34 -7.00 18.13
C ALA A 130 41.76 -5.71 18.75
N ILE A 131 40.61 -5.27 18.28
CA ILE A 131 40.01 -3.99 18.71
C ILE A 131 38.91 -4.16 19.77
N GLU A 132 38.16 -5.28 19.75
CA GLU A 132 37.03 -5.50 20.63
C GLU A 132 37.31 -6.43 21.78
N ASP A 133 38.10 -7.51 21.57
CA ASP A 133 38.28 -8.59 22.55
C ASP A 133 39.61 -9.32 22.38
N GLU A 134 40.71 -8.68 22.77
CA GLU A 134 42.10 -9.14 22.64
C GLU A 134 42.33 -10.59 23.05
N ARG A 135 41.55 -11.09 24.01
CA ARG A 135 41.65 -12.43 24.58
C ARG A 135 40.47 -13.32 24.25
N PHE A 136 39.78 -13.05 23.15
CA PHE A 136 38.58 -13.77 22.74
C PHE A 136 38.78 -15.29 22.80
N TYR A 137 39.89 -15.80 22.30
CA TYR A 137 40.15 -17.24 22.28
C TYR A 137 40.62 -17.83 23.62
N ASP A 138 40.97 -17.00 24.61
CA ASP A 138 41.52 -17.40 25.91
C ASP A 138 40.48 -17.52 27.04
N HIS A 139 39.41 -16.73 26.96
CA HIS A 139 38.37 -16.71 28.01
C HIS A 139 37.16 -17.56 27.64
N SER A 140 36.25 -17.79 28.60
CA SER A 140 35.03 -18.56 28.48
C SER A 140 33.80 -17.65 28.67
N GLY A 141 33.55 -16.71 27.77
CA GLY A 141 32.41 -15.83 27.75
C GLY A 141 32.60 -14.45 28.40
N ILE A 142 33.49 -14.37 29.42
CA ILE A 142 33.84 -13.12 30.11
C ILE A 142 35.35 -12.98 30.29
N ASP A 143 35.88 -11.79 30.02
CA ASP A 143 37.31 -11.49 30.28
C ASP A 143 37.50 -10.85 31.66
N LEU A 144 37.77 -11.67 32.67
CA LEU A 144 38.03 -11.23 34.04
C LEU A 144 39.24 -10.29 34.15
N ARG A 145 40.28 -10.46 33.30
CA ARG A 145 41.47 -9.60 33.30
C ARG A 145 41.14 -8.23 32.73
N GLY A 146 40.35 -8.17 31.67
CA GLY A 146 39.83 -6.95 31.07
C GLY A 146 38.95 -6.17 32.04
N ILE A 147 38.03 -6.85 32.73
CA ILE A 147 37.19 -6.24 33.76
C ILE A 147 38.04 -5.65 34.89
N ALA A 148 39.00 -6.39 35.41
CA ALA A 148 39.91 -5.92 36.48
C ALA A 148 40.71 -4.70 36.04
N ARG A 149 41.20 -4.68 34.77
CA ARG A 149 41.93 -3.53 34.17
C ARG A 149 41.01 -2.32 34.06
N ALA A 150 39.80 -2.46 33.54
CA ALA A 150 38.84 -1.38 33.37
C ALA A 150 38.44 -0.75 34.69
N VAL A 151 38.22 -1.57 35.74
CA VAL A 151 37.90 -1.12 37.11
C VAL A 151 39.12 -0.37 37.73
N ALA A 152 40.33 -0.88 37.58
CA ALA A 152 41.54 -0.23 38.11
C ALA A 152 41.76 1.13 37.43
N LYS A 153 41.57 1.22 36.13
CA LYS A 153 41.67 2.47 35.37
C LYS A 153 40.55 3.46 35.73
N GLY A 154 39.35 2.98 35.89
CA GLY A 154 38.19 3.81 36.33
C GLY A 154 38.41 4.39 37.72
N LEU A 155 38.99 3.65 38.66
CA LEU A 155 39.36 4.14 39.99
C LEU A 155 40.46 5.21 39.98
N THR A 156 41.37 5.17 39.01
CA THR A 156 42.47 6.15 38.87
C THR A 156 42.07 7.39 38.07
N THR A 157 41.17 7.28 37.09
CA THR A 157 40.73 8.40 36.21
C THR A 157 39.42 9.04 36.61
N GLY A 158 38.66 8.41 37.53
CA GLY A 158 37.31 8.86 37.93
C GLY A 158 36.20 8.56 36.90
N HIS A 159 36.55 7.97 35.76
CA HIS A 159 35.61 7.61 34.71
C HIS A 159 35.91 6.22 34.12
N LEU A 160 34.90 5.39 33.95
CA LEU A 160 35.03 4.11 33.26
C LEU A 160 35.14 4.37 31.74
N THR A 161 36.36 4.55 31.23
CA THR A 161 36.66 4.91 29.83
C THR A 161 37.00 3.73 28.94
N GLU A 162 37.25 2.54 29.49
CA GLU A 162 37.54 1.32 28.75
C GLU A 162 36.34 0.37 28.76
N GLY A 163 35.98 -0.15 27.59
CA GLY A 163 35.04 -1.25 27.44
C GLY A 163 35.70 -2.58 27.89
N ALA A 164 34.93 -3.41 28.57
CA ALA A 164 35.32 -4.75 28.98
C ALA A 164 34.29 -5.80 28.54
N SER A 165 33.45 -5.48 27.56
CA SER A 165 32.48 -6.42 27.01
C SER A 165 33.15 -7.31 25.96
N THR A 166 32.95 -8.61 26.07
CA THR A 166 33.49 -9.60 25.12
C THR A 166 32.66 -9.64 23.84
N ILE A 167 33.20 -10.19 22.77
CA ILE A 167 32.47 -10.49 21.50
C ILE A 167 31.23 -11.33 21.82
N THR A 168 31.32 -12.34 22.67
CA THR A 168 30.19 -13.18 23.07
C THR A 168 29.09 -12.38 23.76
N GLN A 169 29.43 -11.43 24.65
CA GLN A 169 28.46 -10.54 25.27
C GLN A 169 27.81 -9.59 24.28
N GLN A 170 28.55 -9.11 23.29
CA GLN A 170 28.01 -8.23 22.24
C GLN A 170 27.05 -9.00 21.30
N LEU A 171 27.36 -10.25 20.97
CA LEU A 171 26.47 -11.13 20.20
C LEU A 171 25.12 -11.29 20.91
N LEU A 172 25.15 -11.66 22.19
CA LEU A 172 23.93 -11.82 23.01
C LEU A 172 23.16 -10.51 23.14
N LYS A 173 23.85 -9.39 23.40
CA LYS A 173 23.21 -8.07 23.48
C LYS A 173 22.42 -7.75 22.22
N ASN A 174 22.98 -8.03 21.05
CA ASN A 174 22.39 -7.63 19.77
C ASN A 174 21.26 -8.55 19.29
N ASN A 175 21.28 -9.84 19.69
CA ASN A 175 20.33 -10.84 19.17
C ASN A 175 19.28 -11.30 20.20
N VAL A 176 19.55 -11.14 21.50
CA VAL A 176 18.68 -11.67 22.56
C VAL A 176 17.95 -10.58 23.32
N PHE A 177 18.58 -9.39 23.48
CA PHE A 177 18.00 -8.31 24.28
C PHE A 177 17.40 -7.23 23.38
N GLU A 178 16.07 -7.09 23.41
CA GLU A 178 15.35 -6.03 22.68
C GLU A 178 15.34 -4.69 23.45
N GLY A 179 15.23 -3.57 22.72
CA GLY A 179 15.05 -2.24 23.32
C GLY A 179 16.23 -1.68 24.11
N TRP A 180 17.41 -2.31 24.07
CA TRP A 180 18.60 -1.88 24.85
C TRP A 180 19.09 -0.45 24.51
N THR A 181 18.62 0.13 23.41
CA THR A 181 18.96 1.51 23.02
C THR A 181 18.20 2.57 23.81
N THR A 182 17.08 2.22 24.45
CA THR A 182 16.18 3.13 25.19
C THR A 182 16.13 2.83 26.69
N GLU A 183 16.94 1.92 27.19
CA GLU A 183 16.98 1.49 28.60
C GLU A 183 17.53 2.56 29.56
N ASP A 184 17.01 2.58 30.77
CA ASP A 184 17.55 3.38 31.88
C ASP A 184 18.80 2.73 32.52
N SER A 185 19.41 3.41 33.49
CA SER A 185 20.65 2.94 34.16
C SER A 185 20.45 1.65 34.95
N SER A 186 19.25 1.39 35.49
CA SER A 186 18.95 0.17 36.23
C SER A 186 18.81 -1.03 35.29
N GLN A 187 18.01 -0.87 34.24
CA GLN A 187 17.81 -1.87 33.17
C GLN A 187 19.14 -2.24 32.52
N ARG A 188 20.04 -1.26 32.33
CA ARG A 188 21.38 -1.50 31.78
C ARG A 188 22.24 -2.41 32.69
N ILE A 189 22.16 -2.22 34.02
CA ILE A 189 22.88 -3.05 34.97
C ILE A 189 22.33 -4.48 34.95
N GLU A 190 21.00 -4.61 34.95
CA GLU A 190 20.33 -5.92 34.91
C GLU A 190 20.73 -6.68 33.66
N ARG A 191 20.58 -6.07 32.49
CA ARG A 191 20.99 -6.66 31.22
C ARG A 191 22.48 -7.04 31.21
N LYS A 192 23.37 -6.17 31.69
CA LYS A 192 24.81 -6.47 31.76
C LYS A 192 25.14 -7.69 32.58
N LEU A 193 24.45 -7.93 33.70
CA LEU A 193 24.61 -9.10 34.51
C LEU A 193 24.06 -10.35 33.83
N GLN A 194 22.93 -10.23 33.15
CA GLN A 194 22.34 -11.31 32.33
C GLN A 194 23.24 -11.66 31.14
N GLU A 195 23.76 -10.67 30.40
CA GLU A 195 24.74 -10.87 29.32
C GLU A 195 25.95 -11.67 29.78
N GLN A 196 26.53 -11.30 30.91
CA GLN A 196 27.70 -12.02 31.47
C GLN A 196 27.37 -13.46 31.84
N TYR A 197 26.21 -13.68 32.45
CA TYR A 197 25.77 -15.02 32.80
C TYR A 197 25.53 -15.87 31.55
N LEU A 198 24.78 -15.35 30.58
CA LEU A 198 24.43 -16.02 29.33
C LEU A 198 25.67 -16.28 28.46
N ALA A 199 26.64 -15.36 28.43
CA ALA A 199 27.90 -15.53 27.70
C ALA A 199 28.67 -16.75 28.16
N VAL A 200 28.78 -16.96 29.50
CA VAL A 200 29.41 -18.15 30.06
C VAL A 200 28.61 -19.42 29.77
N GLN A 201 27.30 -19.36 29.69
CA GLN A 201 26.48 -20.52 29.34
C GLN A 201 26.56 -20.83 27.83
N LEU A 202 26.56 -19.83 26.97
CA LEU A 202 26.65 -19.97 25.51
C LEU A 202 27.96 -20.66 25.11
N GLU A 203 29.11 -20.21 25.64
CA GLU A 203 30.42 -20.79 25.33
C GLU A 203 30.63 -22.21 25.82
N LYS A 204 29.74 -22.73 26.65
CA LYS A 204 29.70 -24.17 26.97
C LYS A 204 29.02 -25.00 25.91
N LYS A 205 28.20 -24.37 25.04
CA LYS A 205 27.36 -25.05 24.07
C LYS A 205 27.90 -24.96 22.63
N VAL A 206 28.52 -23.82 22.28
CA VAL A 206 28.97 -23.53 20.95
C VAL A 206 30.47 -23.19 20.90
N SER A 207 31.09 -23.32 19.71
CA SER A 207 32.51 -23.03 19.50
C SER A 207 32.76 -21.52 19.39
N LYS A 208 34.01 -21.11 19.54
CA LYS A 208 34.47 -19.74 19.26
C LYS A 208 34.26 -19.35 17.82
N ASP A 209 34.43 -20.29 16.90
CA ASP A 209 34.19 -20.06 15.45
C ASP A 209 32.71 -19.75 15.20
N TRP A 210 31.81 -20.51 15.80
CA TRP A 210 30.37 -20.24 15.71
C TRP A 210 30.01 -18.85 16.27
N ILE A 211 30.62 -18.45 17.40
CA ILE A 211 30.39 -17.13 17.99
C ILE A 211 30.91 -16.03 17.08
N MET A 212 32.11 -16.18 16.52
CA MET A 212 32.72 -15.22 15.61
C MET A 212 31.89 -15.06 14.35
N GLU A 213 31.48 -16.15 13.72
CA GLU A 213 30.62 -16.15 12.53
C GLU A 213 29.33 -15.36 12.76
N ASN A 214 28.60 -15.73 13.83
CA ASN A 214 27.35 -15.06 14.15
C ASN A 214 27.52 -13.60 14.57
N TYR A 215 28.64 -13.27 15.27
CA TYR A 215 28.95 -11.89 15.63
C TYR A 215 29.23 -11.03 14.39
N LEU A 216 30.05 -11.50 13.47
CA LEU A 216 30.40 -10.79 12.23
C LEU A 216 29.20 -10.62 11.30
N ASN A 217 28.24 -11.53 11.35
CA ASN A 217 26.97 -11.41 10.64
C ASN A 217 25.93 -10.55 11.37
N THR A 218 26.15 -10.16 12.63
CA THR A 218 25.17 -9.42 13.46
C THR A 218 25.47 -7.93 13.58
N ILE A 219 26.77 -7.57 13.66
CA ILE A 219 27.17 -6.25 14.16
C ILE A 219 26.72 -5.11 13.26
N ASN A 220 26.26 -4.01 13.90
CA ASN A 220 25.90 -2.78 13.19
C ASN A 220 27.16 -2.00 12.79
N LEU A 221 27.32 -1.79 11.50
CA LEU A 221 28.49 -1.14 10.89
C LEU A 221 28.16 0.20 10.22
N GLY A 222 27.05 0.83 10.61
CA GLY A 222 26.63 2.14 10.08
C GLY A 222 25.97 2.06 8.70
N GLN A 223 25.48 3.20 8.17
CA GLN A 223 24.81 3.26 6.86
C GLN A 223 23.72 2.19 6.66
N ASN A 224 23.01 1.87 7.73
CA ASN A 224 22.00 0.81 7.75
C ASN A 224 22.53 -0.58 7.38
N THR A 225 23.82 -0.85 7.56
CA THR A 225 24.43 -2.16 7.30
C THR A 225 24.56 -2.99 8.58
N LEU A 226 24.07 -4.22 8.52
CA LEU A 226 24.26 -5.23 9.55
C LEU A 226 25.08 -6.38 9.00
N GLY A 227 26.17 -6.71 9.69
CA GLY A 227 27.14 -7.72 9.27
C GLY A 227 28.14 -7.24 8.24
N VAL A 228 29.25 -7.98 8.18
CA VAL A 228 30.46 -7.59 7.42
C VAL A 228 30.26 -7.65 5.91
N GLN A 229 29.42 -8.56 5.40
CA GLN A 229 29.16 -8.66 3.94
C GLN A 229 28.40 -7.44 3.44
N ALA A 230 27.35 -7.02 4.16
CA ALA A 230 26.62 -5.81 3.82
C ALA A 230 27.51 -4.56 3.90
N ALA A 231 28.36 -4.48 4.91
CA ALA A 231 29.33 -3.40 5.06
C ALA A 231 30.36 -3.38 3.92
N SER A 232 30.91 -4.52 3.53
CA SER A 232 31.83 -4.64 2.41
C SER A 232 31.21 -4.12 1.12
N ARG A 233 30.00 -4.56 0.78
CA ARG A 233 29.29 -4.08 -0.42
C ARG A 233 28.94 -2.60 -0.35
N ARG A 234 28.54 -2.11 0.82
CA ARG A 234 28.18 -0.69 1.00
C ARG A 234 29.38 0.24 0.87
N TYR A 235 30.50 -0.11 1.49
CA TYR A 235 31.67 0.78 1.54
C TYR A 235 32.63 0.56 0.36
N PHE A 236 32.78 -0.66 -0.12
CA PHE A 236 33.78 -1.03 -1.13
C PHE A 236 33.20 -1.59 -2.43
N GLY A 237 31.90 -1.90 -2.50
CA GLY A 237 31.25 -2.40 -3.72
C GLY A 237 31.66 -3.83 -4.11
N LYS A 238 32.17 -4.64 -3.17
CA LYS A 238 32.67 -5.98 -3.40
C LYS A 238 32.32 -6.94 -2.26
N ASP A 239 32.49 -8.23 -2.48
CA ASP A 239 32.23 -9.23 -1.47
C ASP A 239 33.29 -9.20 -0.36
N VAL A 240 32.89 -9.64 0.86
CA VAL A 240 33.75 -9.60 2.05
C VAL A 240 35.05 -10.38 1.85
N SER A 241 35.02 -11.48 1.11
CA SER A 241 36.17 -12.32 0.78
C SER A 241 37.28 -11.61 -0.03
N GLU A 242 36.94 -10.49 -0.65
CA GLU A 242 37.85 -9.70 -1.47
C GLU A 242 38.49 -8.51 -0.72
N LEU A 243 38.18 -8.35 0.58
CA LEU A 243 38.70 -7.23 1.36
C LEU A 243 40.22 -7.32 1.59
N THR A 244 40.88 -6.18 1.49
CA THR A 244 42.29 -6.01 1.87
C THR A 244 42.43 -5.77 3.36
N LEU A 245 43.63 -5.95 3.92
CA LEU A 245 43.92 -5.67 5.33
C LEU A 245 43.48 -4.27 5.77
N SER A 246 43.77 -3.26 4.94
CA SER A 246 43.38 -1.88 5.20
C SER A 246 41.86 -1.72 5.29
N GLU A 247 41.10 -2.34 4.39
CA GLU A 247 39.66 -2.32 4.35
C GLU A 247 39.02 -3.10 5.53
N CYS A 248 39.64 -4.22 5.92
CA CYS A 248 39.30 -4.97 7.13
C CYS A 248 39.41 -4.09 8.39
N ALA A 249 40.51 -3.32 8.49
CA ALA A 249 40.71 -2.41 9.62
C ALA A 249 39.75 -1.23 9.61
N VAL A 250 39.30 -0.72 8.45
CA VAL A 250 38.24 0.30 8.32
C VAL A 250 36.95 -0.23 8.89
N ILE A 251 36.50 -1.43 8.46
CA ILE A 251 35.25 -2.04 8.90
C ILE A 251 35.28 -2.29 10.42
N ALA A 252 36.33 -2.90 10.93
CA ALA A 252 36.51 -3.16 12.37
C ALA A 252 36.50 -1.87 13.18
N GLY A 253 37.02 -0.77 12.63
CA GLY A 253 37.04 0.54 13.24
C GLY A 253 35.67 1.17 13.51
N ILE A 254 34.62 0.74 12.81
CA ILE A 254 33.26 1.32 12.93
C ILE A 254 32.56 0.91 14.24
N THR A 255 32.86 -0.25 14.77
CA THR A 255 32.10 -0.98 15.79
C THR A 255 31.73 -0.20 17.04
N GLN A 256 32.65 0.55 17.61
CA GLN A 256 32.48 1.24 18.89
C GLN A 256 31.36 2.30 18.84
N ASN A 257 31.26 3.03 17.74
CA ASN A 257 30.24 4.06 17.50
C ASN A 257 30.02 4.24 15.98
N PRO A 258 29.05 3.50 15.41
CA PRO A 258 28.83 3.48 13.96
C PRO A 258 28.49 4.84 13.33
N SER A 259 27.96 5.77 14.11
CA SER A 259 27.70 7.14 13.62
C SER A 259 28.96 7.98 13.61
N LYS A 260 29.75 7.93 14.68
CA LYS A 260 31.00 8.72 14.81
C LYS A 260 32.11 8.22 13.91
N TYR A 261 32.27 6.91 13.78
CA TYR A 261 33.33 6.27 13.00
C TYR A 261 32.88 5.83 11.62
N ASN A 262 31.85 6.50 11.08
CA ASN A 262 31.35 6.24 9.73
C ASN A 262 32.37 6.66 8.67
N PRO A 263 32.88 5.77 7.82
CA PRO A 263 33.96 6.10 6.90
C PRO A 263 33.53 7.01 5.73
N ILE A 264 32.21 7.17 5.51
CA ILE A 264 31.66 8.07 4.48
C ILE A 264 31.51 9.49 5.03
N SER A 265 30.82 9.61 6.18
CA SER A 265 30.49 10.92 6.76
C SER A 265 31.58 11.48 7.69
N HIS A 266 32.42 10.62 8.29
CA HIS A 266 33.49 10.99 9.23
C HIS A 266 34.79 10.20 8.91
N PRO A 267 35.37 10.40 7.70
CA PRO A 267 36.54 9.63 7.26
C PRO A 267 37.77 9.83 8.15
N GLU A 268 37.99 11.03 8.70
CA GLU A 268 39.12 11.33 9.57
C GLU A 268 39.03 10.60 10.93
N ASP A 269 37.84 10.57 11.54
CA ASP A 269 37.61 9.84 12.79
C ASP A 269 37.77 8.32 12.58
N ASN A 270 37.28 7.80 11.45
CA ASN A 270 37.49 6.40 11.09
C ASN A 270 38.95 6.09 10.81
N ALA A 271 39.69 6.99 10.13
CA ALA A 271 41.14 6.82 9.84
C ALA A 271 41.96 6.69 11.13
N ALA A 272 41.72 7.56 12.10
CA ALA A 272 42.37 7.46 13.40
C ALA A 272 41.99 6.14 14.13
N ARG A 273 40.80 5.64 13.95
CA ARG A 273 40.37 4.36 14.53
C ARG A 273 40.96 3.18 13.79
N ARG A 274 41.03 3.21 12.45
CA ARG A 274 41.73 2.22 11.60
C ARG A 274 43.20 2.05 12.01
N GLU A 275 43.93 3.18 12.19
CA GLU A 275 45.33 3.14 12.67
C GLU A 275 45.42 2.40 14.02
N LYS A 276 44.46 2.65 14.92
CA LYS A 276 44.43 1.93 16.23
C LYS A 276 44.15 0.44 16.07
N VAL A 277 43.30 0.03 15.13
CA VAL A 277 43.05 -1.39 14.82
C VAL A 277 44.32 -2.03 14.30
N LEU A 278 44.99 -1.45 13.29
CA LEU A 278 46.23 -1.96 12.71
C LEU A 278 47.35 -2.04 13.75
N LEU A 279 47.49 -1.01 14.61
CA LEU A 279 48.46 -1.04 15.70
C LEU A 279 48.20 -2.19 16.68
N ASN A 280 46.96 -2.39 17.08
CA ASN A 280 46.58 -3.48 17.94
C ASN A 280 46.87 -4.86 17.28
N MET A 281 46.55 -5.02 16.01
CA MET A 281 46.86 -6.24 15.25
C MET A 281 48.35 -6.54 15.25
N LYS A 282 49.18 -5.51 15.04
CA LYS A 282 50.63 -5.63 15.11
C LYS A 282 51.14 -5.98 16.52
N GLU A 283 50.67 -5.27 17.58
CA GLU A 283 51.06 -5.51 18.96
C GLU A 283 50.67 -6.92 19.44
N GLN A 284 49.58 -7.49 18.89
CA GLN A 284 49.09 -8.82 19.19
C GLN A 284 49.70 -9.90 18.29
N GLY A 285 50.51 -9.51 17.27
CA GLY A 285 51.28 -10.42 16.42
C GLY A 285 50.43 -11.02 15.25
N TYR A 286 49.32 -10.43 14.89
CA TYR A 286 48.51 -10.84 13.74
C TYR A 286 49.09 -10.36 12.41
N ILE A 287 49.78 -9.19 12.40
CA ILE A 287 50.46 -8.62 11.25
C ILE A 287 51.89 -8.19 11.61
N ASP A 288 52.76 -8.16 10.63
CA ASP A 288 54.13 -7.68 10.79
C ASP A 288 54.25 -6.16 10.58
N GLU A 289 55.47 -5.61 10.70
CA GLU A 289 55.75 -4.19 10.54
C GLU A 289 55.51 -3.71 9.11
N ASN A 290 55.82 -4.52 8.09
CA ASN A 290 55.69 -4.15 6.68
C ASN A 290 54.18 -4.10 6.31
N GLU A 291 53.43 -5.14 6.69
CA GLU A 291 51.99 -5.20 6.49
C GLU A 291 51.28 -4.00 7.17
N TYR A 292 51.71 -3.62 8.38
CA TYR A 292 51.21 -2.47 9.10
C TYR A 292 51.44 -1.17 8.33
N GLN A 293 52.68 -0.94 7.82
CA GLN A 293 53.00 0.26 7.08
C GLN A 293 52.29 0.33 5.71
N GLU A 294 52.26 -0.79 4.97
CA GLU A 294 51.53 -0.88 3.70
C GLU A 294 50.03 -0.57 3.87
N ALA A 295 49.41 -1.12 4.93
CA ALA A 295 48.02 -0.85 5.22
C ALA A 295 47.76 0.61 5.62
N LEU A 296 48.70 1.29 6.29
CA LEU A 296 48.58 2.72 6.62
C LEU A 296 48.67 3.64 5.41
N GLU A 297 49.54 3.31 4.45
CA GLU A 297 49.74 4.11 3.23
C GLU A 297 48.63 3.92 2.19
N ASP A 298 47.75 2.90 2.34
CA ASP A 298 46.67 2.61 1.42
C ASP A 298 45.62 3.74 1.38
N PRO A 299 45.33 4.33 0.18
CA PRO A 299 44.31 5.40 0.03
C PRO A 299 42.88 4.86 0.04
N VAL A 300 42.53 4.09 1.08
CA VAL A 300 41.25 3.36 1.20
C VAL A 300 40.02 4.27 1.17
N TYR A 301 40.12 5.50 1.67
CA TYR A 301 39.02 6.44 1.74
C TYR A 301 38.62 7.02 0.38
N ASP A 302 39.55 7.12 -0.56
CA ASP A 302 39.26 7.53 -1.95
C ASP A 302 38.32 6.47 -2.59
N ARG A 303 38.61 5.20 -2.42
CA ARG A 303 37.77 4.11 -2.92
C ARG A 303 36.38 4.11 -2.28
N ILE A 304 36.27 4.43 -0.99
CA ILE A 304 34.97 4.55 -0.28
C ILE A 304 34.14 5.69 -0.88
N GLN A 305 34.73 6.84 -1.16
CA GLN A 305 34.01 7.97 -1.73
C GLN A 305 33.59 7.70 -3.18
N ASP A 306 34.46 7.07 -3.98
CA ASP A 306 34.15 6.65 -5.35
C ASP A 306 32.96 5.66 -5.35
N ASN A 307 32.95 4.67 -4.45
CA ASN A 307 31.87 3.74 -4.34
C ASN A 307 30.58 4.40 -3.82
N ASN A 308 30.67 5.31 -2.87
CA ASN A 308 29.54 6.05 -2.36
C ASN A 308 28.85 6.89 -3.46
N THR A 309 29.63 7.50 -4.35
CA THR A 309 29.11 8.25 -5.49
C THR A 309 28.33 7.33 -6.45
N LYS A 310 28.85 6.14 -6.74
CA LYS A 310 28.17 5.11 -7.55
C LYS A 310 26.91 4.60 -6.86
N TRP A 311 26.95 4.38 -5.56
CA TRP A 311 25.82 3.94 -4.77
C TRP A 311 24.66 4.96 -4.76
N GLN A 312 24.98 6.26 -4.63
CA GLN A 312 23.98 7.32 -4.68
C GLN A 312 23.35 7.49 -6.07
N SER A 313 24.05 7.09 -7.13
CA SER A 313 23.53 7.12 -8.50
C SER A 313 22.74 5.86 -8.89
N SER A 314 22.78 4.81 -8.09
CA SER A 314 22.01 3.58 -8.29
C SER A 314 20.76 3.60 -7.40
N ASP A 315 19.67 4.08 -7.94
CA ASP A 315 18.34 4.17 -7.29
C ASP A 315 17.65 2.79 -7.21
N THR A 316 18.17 1.85 -6.42
CA THR A 316 17.76 0.45 -6.52
C THR A 316 16.85 -0.05 -5.40
N ASN A 317 16.27 0.82 -4.56
CA ASN A 317 15.45 0.38 -3.43
C ASN A 317 13.99 0.87 -3.44
N ILE A 318 13.51 1.44 -4.55
CA ILE A 318 12.12 1.86 -4.67
C ILE A 318 11.28 0.64 -5.10
N THR A 319 10.39 0.20 -4.23
CA THR A 319 9.47 -0.90 -4.53
C THR A 319 8.39 -0.46 -5.52
N SER A 320 7.98 -1.37 -6.44
CA SER A 320 6.85 -1.13 -7.34
C SER A 320 5.53 -1.08 -6.56
N TYR A 321 4.46 -0.57 -7.18
CA TYR A 321 3.12 -0.61 -6.59
C TYR A 321 2.64 -2.04 -6.31
N PHE A 322 3.03 -2.99 -7.16
CA PHE A 322 2.75 -4.39 -6.95
C PHE A 322 3.41 -4.90 -5.66
N VAL A 323 4.71 -4.62 -5.50
CA VAL A 323 5.47 -5.05 -4.30
C VAL A 323 4.95 -4.37 -3.04
N ASP A 324 4.54 -3.10 -3.12
CA ASP A 324 3.93 -2.42 -1.97
C ASP A 324 2.65 -3.16 -1.51
N SER A 325 1.73 -3.50 -2.45
CA SER A 325 0.52 -4.29 -2.13
C SER A 325 0.85 -5.69 -1.64
N LEU A 326 1.84 -6.36 -2.26
CA LEU A 326 2.32 -7.66 -1.82
C LEU A 326 2.80 -7.64 -0.36
N THR A 327 3.55 -6.61 0.03
CA THR A 327 4.04 -6.50 1.41
C THR A 327 2.90 -6.32 2.42
N GLU A 328 1.84 -5.62 2.05
CA GLU A 328 0.63 -5.47 2.88
C GLU A 328 -0.10 -6.81 3.03
N GLU A 329 -0.29 -7.56 1.93
CA GLU A 329 -0.91 -8.88 1.96
C GLU A 329 -0.10 -9.86 2.82
N VAL A 330 1.23 -9.91 2.64
CA VAL A 330 2.11 -10.79 3.44
C VAL A 330 2.05 -10.47 4.93
N VAL A 331 2.08 -9.19 5.31
CA VAL A 331 1.95 -8.78 6.72
C VAL A 331 0.60 -9.22 7.30
N GLN A 332 -0.48 -9.10 6.54
CA GLN A 332 -1.80 -9.54 6.96
C GLN A 332 -1.87 -11.06 7.12
N ASP A 333 -1.37 -11.82 6.14
CA ASP A 333 -1.39 -13.28 6.17
C ASP A 333 -0.51 -13.85 7.31
N LEU A 334 0.65 -13.23 7.61
CA LEU A 334 1.46 -13.62 8.76
C LEU A 334 0.71 -13.43 10.09
N GLN A 335 -0.16 -12.42 10.17
CA GLN A 335 -1.01 -12.20 11.34
C GLN A 335 -2.16 -13.21 11.39
N ASP A 336 -2.85 -13.44 10.26
CA ASP A 336 -4.08 -14.22 10.20
C ASP A 336 -3.82 -15.74 10.26
N GLU A 337 -2.72 -16.22 9.63
CA GLU A 337 -2.43 -17.65 9.48
C GLU A 337 -1.40 -18.16 10.54
N LEU A 338 -0.54 -17.26 11.05
CA LEU A 338 0.53 -17.64 12.01
C LEU A 338 0.37 -16.97 13.38
N ASP A 339 -0.73 -16.25 13.62
CA ASP A 339 -0.99 -15.51 14.88
C ASP A 339 0.14 -14.52 15.26
N TYR A 340 0.87 -13.97 14.28
CA TYR A 340 1.89 -12.96 14.54
C TYR A 340 1.24 -11.64 14.95
N SER A 341 1.85 -10.94 15.91
CA SER A 341 1.53 -9.52 16.09
C SER A 341 2.01 -8.73 14.87
N GLU A 342 1.43 -7.56 14.64
CA GLU A 342 1.84 -6.67 13.55
C GLU A 342 3.37 -6.43 13.54
N ALA A 343 3.97 -6.16 14.71
CA ALA A 343 5.40 -5.96 14.85
C ALA A 343 6.22 -7.20 14.47
N GLN A 344 5.74 -8.40 14.83
CA GLN A 344 6.39 -9.66 14.45
C GLN A 344 6.28 -9.92 12.95
N ALA A 345 5.12 -9.64 12.34
CA ALA A 345 4.91 -9.77 10.90
C ALA A 345 5.83 -8.82 10.11
N TYR A 346 5.93 -7.56 10.52
CA TYR A 346 6.89 -6.61 9.92
C TYR A 346 8.35 -7.04 10.12
N LYS A 347 8.70 -7.54 11.31
CA LYS A 347 10.05 -8.07 11.57
C LYS A 347 10.36 -9.28 10.69
N ALA A 348 9.43 -10.23 10.56
CA ALA A 348 9.58 -11.38 9.68
C ALA A 348 9.74 -10.95 8.22
N LEU A 349 8.88 -10.05 7.73
CA LEU A 349 8.90 -9.57 6.34
C LEU A 349 10.19 -8.84 5.98
N TYR A 350 10.68 -7.94 6.85
CA TYR A 350 11.83 -7.07 6.53
C TYR A 350 13.15 -7.56 7.11
N SER A 351 13.11 -8.58 7.97
CA SER A 351 14.29 -9.04 8.71
C SER A 351 14.33 -10.57 8.90
N GLY A 352 13.37 -11.30 8.34
CA GLY A 352 13.27 -12.76 8.50
C GLY A 352 13.94 -13.57 7.40
N GLY A 353 14.52 -12.94 6.39
CA GLY A 353 15.17 -13.66 5.27
C GLY A 353 14.19 -14.45 4.41
N LEU A 354 12.95 -13.97 4.29
CA LEU A 354 11.91 -14.66 3.55
C LEU A 354 12.20 -14.66 2.04
N THR A 355 11.88 -15.77 1.38
CA THR A 355 11.81 -15.83 -0.08
C THR A 355 10.34 -15.89 -0.50
N ILE A 356 9.85 -14.81 -1.11
CA ILE A 356 8.45 -14.62 -1.48
C ILE A 356 8.31 -14.83 -2.98
N TYR A 357 7.54 -15.84 -3.39
CA TYR A 357 7.23 -16.14 -4.78
C TYR A 357 5.98 -15.37 -5.19
N SER A 358 6.17 -14.19 -5.78
CA SER A 358 5.06 -13.36 -6.22
C SER A 358 4.40 -13.89 -7.48
N THR A 359 3.19 -13.42 -7.76
CA THR A 359 2.44 -13.74 -8.97
C THR A 359 2.71 -12.77 -10.12
N GLN A 360 3.54 -11.74 -9.89
CA GLN A 360 3.86 -10.70 -10.86
C GLN A 360 4.48 -11.30 -12.13
N ASP A 361 3.85 -11.06 -13.27
CA ASP A 361 4.47 -11.36 -14.57
C ASP A 361 5.25 -10.11 -15.02
N PRO A 362 6.59 -10.21 -15.18
CA PRO A 362 7.42 -9.05 -15.48
C PRO A 362 7.13 -8.44 -16.85
N LYS A 363 6.64 -9.22 -17.81
CA LYS A 363 6.30 -8.73 -19.15
C LYS A 363 4.98 -7.98 -19.11
N ILE A 364 3.97 -8.55 -18.44
CA ILE A 364 2.66 -7.92 -18.29
C ILE A 364 2.79 -6.62 -17.48
N GLN A 365 3.55 -6.65 -16.37
CA GLN A 365 3.81 -5.46 -15.57
C GLN A 365 4.48 -4.36 -16.41
N LYS A 366 5.52 -4.72 -17.19
CA LYS A 366 6.20 -3.76 -18.06
C LYS A 366 5.27 -3.14 -19.11
N ILE A 367 4.41 -3.94 -19.75
CA ILE A 367 3.41 -3.42 -20.69
C ILE A 367 2.51 -2.38 -20.01
N CYS A 368 2.03 -2.70 -18.80
CA CYS A 368 1.19 -1.76 -18.03
C CYS A 368 1.94 -0.48 -17.70
N ASP A 369 3.17 -0.56 -17.20
CA ASP A 369 3.99 0.59 -16.83
C ASP A 369 4.32 1.47 -18.05
N ASP A 370 4.69 0.87 -19.18
CA ASP A 370 4.99 1.58 -20.41
C ASP A 370 3.75 2.31 -20.94
N GLN A 371 2.58 1.67 -20.99
CA GLN A 371 1.36 2.26 -21.52
C GLN A 371 0.78 3.33 -20.59
N VAL A 372 0.85 3.13 -19.28
CA VAL A 372 0.39 4.13 -18.29
C VAL A 372 1.24 5.41 -18.35
N ASN A 373 2.53 5.30 -18.64
CA ASN A 373 3.45 6.42 -18.71
C ASN A 373 3.60 7.03 -20.11
N ASP A 374 2.94 6.47 -21.14
CA ASP A 374 2.90 7.07 -22.47
C ASP A 374 1.85 8.19 -22.54
N ASP A 375 2.33 9.44 -22.55
CA ASP A 375 1.48 10.63 -22.64
C ASP A 375 0.54 10.63 -23.88
N SER A 376 0.83 9.89 -24.94
CA SER A 376 -0.02 9.78 -26.12
C SER A 376 -1.39 9.14 -25.85
N ASN A 377 -1.48 8.31 -24.81
CA ASN A 377 -2.72 7.66 -24.39
C ASN A 377 -3.71 8.64 -23.70
N TYR A 378 -3.25 9.85 -23.37
CA TYR A 378 -4.01 10.91 -22.70
C TYR A 378 -4.27 12.13 -23.62
N SER A 379 -4.24 11.93 -24.92
CA SER A 379 -4.27 13.04 -25.92
C SER A 379 -5.50 13.92 -25.88
N ASP A 380 -6.60 13.47 -25.29
CA ASP A 380 -7.86 14.21 -25.15
C ASP A 380 -8.08 14.84 -23.76
N ILE A 381 -7.04 14.85 -22.92
CA ILE A 381 -7.08 15.46 -21.59
C ILE A 381 -5.77 16.23 -21.33
N ALA A 382 -5.88 17.39 -20.70
CA ALA A 382 -4.72 18.22 -20.44
C ALA A 382 -3.81 17.60 -19.35
N LYS A 383 -2.51 17.49 -19.63
CA LYS A 383 -1.53 17.15 -18.62
C LYS A 383 -1.43 18.29 -17.60
N LYS A 384 -1.63 17.97 -16.35
CA LYS A 384 -1.49 18.88 -15.20
C LYS A 384 -0.52 18.31 -14.19
N VAL A 385 -0.20 19.08 -13.18
CA VAL A 385 0.67 18.68 -12.07
C VAL A 385 0.01 19.11 -10.77
N SER A 386 -0.12 18.19 -9.83
CA SER A 386 -0.41 18.46 -8.43
C SER A 386 0.83 18.25 -7.58
N PHE A 387 0.75 18.50 -6.29
CA PHE A 387 1.87 18.27 -5.37
C PHE A 387 1.38 17.91 -3.98
N SER A 388 2.20 17.17 -3.23
CA SER A 388 2.16 17.10 -1.79
C SER A 388 3.18 18.08 -1.21
N TYR A 389 2.84 18.72 -0.09
CA TYR A 389 3.62 19.78 0.51
C TYR A 389 3.70 19.64 2.02
N ALA A 390 4.90 19.76 2.56
CA ALA A 390 5.14 19.83 3.99
C ALA A 390 6.12 20.95 4.28
N LEU A 391 5.70 21.93 5.09
CA LEU A 391 6.51 23.06 5.53
C LEU A 391 6.46 23.16 7.06
N SER A 392 7.62 23.23 7.71
CA SER A 392 7.76 23.49 9.14
C SER A 392 8.40 24.86 9.36
N VAL A 393 7.72 25.73 10.08
CA VAL A 393 8.19 27.11 10.36
C VAL A 393 8.26 27.35 11.86
N GLN A 394 9.43 27.77 12.35
CA GLN A 394 9.58 28.29 13.71
C GLN A 394 9.18 29.78 13.73
N LYS A 395 8.19 30.11 14.57
CA LYS A 395 7.73 31.48 14.79
C LYS A 395 8.66 32.23 15.70
N THR A 396 8.52 33.56 15.75
CA THR A 396 9.33 34.47 16.58
C THR A 396 9.18 34.23 18.09
N ASP A 397 8.09 33.61 18.52
CA ASP A 397 7.85 33.19 19.91
C ASP A 397 8.44 31.81 20.25
N GLY A 398 9.13 31.15 19.29
CA GLY A 398 9.75 29.83 19.42
C GLY A 398 8.80 28.68 19.15
N SER A 399 7.51 28.90 18.92
CA SER A 399 6.57 27.82 18.51
C SER A 399 6.89 27.33 17.10
N VAL A 400 6.58 26.05 16.82
CA VAL A 400 6.72 25.47 15.49
C VAL A 400 5.34 25.18 14.92
N GLU A 401 5.09 25.70 13.72
CA GLU A 401 3.88 25.41 12.96
C GLU A 401 4.19 24.57 11.73
N HIS A 402 3.28 23.63 11.41
CA HIS A 402 3.37 22.74 10.26
C HIS A 402 2.25 23.06 9.28
N TYR A 403 2.61 23.14 8.01
CA TYR A 403 1.69 23.44 6.91
C TYR A 403 1.76 22.36 5.83
N SER A 404 0.62 22.10 5.20
CA SER A 404 0.47 21.14 4.10
C SER A 404 -0.11 21.82 2.86
N GLU A 405 -0.24 21.07 1.76
CA GLU A 405 -0.97 21.49 0.55
C GLU A 405 -2.43 21.89 0.86
N GLN A 406 -3.07 21.28 1.89
CA GLN A 406 -4.43 21.64 2.29
C GLN A 406 -4.50 23.03 2.94
N ASN A 407 -3.46 23.41 3.67
CA ASN A 407 -3.35 24.76 4.21
C ASN A 407 -3.12 25.78 3.08
N LEU A 408 -2.30 25.44 2.08
CA LEU A 408 -2.09 26.22 0.87
C LEU A 408 -3.39 26.38 0.08
N LEU A 409 -4.12 25.28 -0.16
CA LEU A 409 -5.43 25.29 -0.80
C LEU A 409 -6.40 26.24 -0.09
N SER A 410 -6.45 26.14 1.25
CA SER A 410 -7.30 26.98 2.09
C SER A 410 -6.91 28.46 2.01
N TYR A 411 -5.60 28.76 1.90
CA TYR A 411 -5.10 30.11 1.73
C TYR A 411 -5.54 30.73 0.40
N TYR A 412 -5.42 29.98 -0.70
CA TYR A 412 -5.81 30.48 -2.01
C TYR A 412 -7.33 30.53 -2.21
N LYS A 413 -8.11 29.61 -1.62
CA LYS A 413 -9.59 29.67 -1.63
C LYS A 413 -10.15 30.91 -0.92
N LYS A 414 -9.37 31.56 -0.02
CA LYS A 414 -9.76 32.85 0.54
C LYS A 414 -9.50 34.04 -0.41
N LYS A 415 -8.60 33.86 -1.40
CA LYS A 415 -8.25 34.87 -2.38
C LYS A 415 -9.06 34.76 -3.67
N TYR A 416 -9.42 33.52 -4.05
CA TYR A 416 -10.08 33.20 -5.32
C TYR A 416 -11.34 32.38 -5.04
N GLU A 417 -12.41 32.67 -5.73
CA GLU A 417 -13.70 31.99 -5.58
C GLU A 417 -13.61 30.50 -5.91
N THR A 418 -12.82 30.17 -6.93
CA THR A 418 -12.52 28.79 -7.36
C THR A 418 -11.01 28.59 -7.40
N TYR A 419 -10.52 27.59 -6.73
CA TYR A 419 -9.10 27.21 -6.71
C TYR A 419 -8.94 25.72 -6.43
N ASP A 420 -8.10 25.05 -7.22
CA ASP A 420 -7.70 23.65 -7.04
C ASP A 420 -6.17 23.53 -7.02
N LEU A 421 -5.67 22.31 -6.80
CA LEU A 421 -4.23 22.03 -6.74
C LEU A 421 -3.67 21.47 -8.07
N ASN A 422 -4.41 21.63 -9.19
CA ASN A 422 -3.99 21.11 -10.50
C ASN A 422 -3.42 22.24 -11.36
N TYR A 423 -2.11 22.28 -11.48
CA TYR A 423 -1.37 23.31 -12.20
C TYR A 423 -0.99 22.85 -13.60
N LYS A 424 -0.74 23.81 -14.49
CA LYS A 424 -0.33 23.52 -15.88
C LYS A 424 1.10 23.00 -16.01
N SER A 425 1.95 23.26 -15.00
CA SER A 425 3.35 22.84 -14.98
C SER A 425 3.88 22.84 -13.54
N GLU A 426 4.98 22.13 -13.29
CA GLU A 426 5.70 22.15 -12.01
C GLU A 426 6.15 23.57 -11.65
N SER A 427 6.62 24.37 -12.65
CA SER A 427 7.01 25.76 -12.39
C SER A 427 5.85 26.59 -11.86
N SER A 428 4.62 26.46 -12.42
CA SER A 428 3.48 27.23 -11.93
C SER A 428 2.99 26.76 -10.55
N ALA A 429 3.20 25.48 -10.22
CA ALA A 429 2.96 24.95 -8.89
C ALA A 429 4.00 25.47 -7.89
N GLN A 430 5.27 25.50 -8.27
CA GLN A 430 6.36 26.02 -7.46
C GLN A 430 6.17 27.51 -7.16
N ASP A 431 5.76 28.32 -8.15
CA ASP A 431 5.47 29.74 -7.94
C ASP A 431 4.39 29.95 -6.84
N ALA A 432 3.35 29.11 -6.83
CA ALA A 432 2.30 29.16 -5.81
C ALA A 432 2.81 28.71 -4.43
N ILE A 433 3.68 27.69 -4.39
CA ILE A 433 4.31 27.21 -3.15
C ILE A 433 5.20 28.32 -2.57
N ASP A 434 6.02 28.95 -3.42
CA ASP A 434 6.92 30.03 -2.99
C ASP A 434 6.15 31.25 -2.45
N GLU A 435 5.08 31.68 -3.12
CA GLU A 435 4.20 32.74 -2.62
C GLU A 435 3.59 32.38 -1.27
N TYR A 436 3.12 31.14 -1.13
CA TYR A 436 2.55 30.66 0.14
C TYR A 436 3.59 30.61 1.25
N ARG A 437 4.78 30.04 0.98
CA ARG A 437 5.90 30.01 1.94
C ARG A 437 6.27 31.41 2.43
N GLU A 438 6.44 32.37 1.51
CA GLU A 438 6.73 33.75 1.85
C GLU A 438 5.65 34.37 2.75
N ALA A 439 4.38 34.08 2.48
CA ALA A 439 3.28 34.51 3.32
C ALA A 439 3.34 33.93 4.74
N MET A 440 3.76 32.65 4.90
CA MET A 440 3.85 31.99 6.21
C MET A 440 5.05 32.49 7.05
N ILE A 441 6.13 32.91 6.40
CA ILE A 441 7.32 33.44 7.09
C ILE A 441 7.31 34.97 7.22
N SER A 442 6.36 35.69 6.61
CA SER A 442 6.32 37.18 6.55
C SER A 442 6.33 37.87 7.92
N ALA A 443 5.91 37.18 9.00
CA ALA A 443 5.96 37.65 10.38
C ALA A 443 7.29 37.39 11.10
N GLY A 444 8.38 37.08 10.38
CA GLY A 444 9.71 36.80 10.94
C GLY A 444 9.94 35.35 11.32
N GLY A 445 9.20 34.43 10.73
CA GLY A 445 9.40 32.97 10.89
C GLY A 445 10.65 32.46 10.18
N THR A 446 11.22 31.36 10.69
CA THR A 446 12.37 30.66 10.09
C THR A 446 11.91 29.27 9.60
N VAL A 447 12.20 28.95 8.34
CA VAL A 447 11.93 27.60 7.80
C VAL A 447 12.87 26.59 8.46
N LEU A 448 12.31 25.58 9.10
CA LEU A 448 13.04 24.45 9.70
C LEU A 448 13.18 23.28 8.72
N GLY A 449 12.21 23.13 7.81
CA GLY A 449 12.19 22.07 6.81
C GLY A 449 11.08 22.30 5.81
N GLU A 450 11.34 21.96 4.56
CA GLU A 450 10.40 22.02 3.44
C GLU A 450 10.56 20.78 2.56
N ASN A 451 9.44 20.19 2.17
CA ASN A 451 9.42 19.07 1.22
C ASN A 451 8.28 19.27 0.23
N VAL A 452 8.58 19.08 -1.04
CA VAL A 452 7.63 19.16 -2.16
C VAL A 452 7.79 17.92 -3.01
N THR A 453 6.68 17.25 -3.35
CA THR A 453 6.68 16.15 -4.31
C THR A 453 5.63 16.40 -5.36
N PHE A 454 6.04 16.57 -6.61
CA PHE A 454 5.13 16.79 -7.74
C PHE A 454 4.55 15.47 -8.24
N THR A 455 3.28 15.51 -8.64
CA THR A 455 2.54 14.37 -9.16
C THR A 455 1.81 14.77 -10.45
N VAL A 456 2.05 14.01 -11.51
CA VAL A 456 1.34 14.18 -12.80
C VAL A 456 -0.16 13.93 -12.61
N GLN A 457 -1.01 14.74 -13.27
CA GLN A 457 -2.45 14.59 -13.27
C GLN A 457 -3.00 14.64 -14.71
N PRO A 458 -4.15 13.99 -15.02
CA PRO A 458 -4.87 13.06 -14.16
C PRO A 458 -4.11 11.77 -13.91
N GLN A 459 -4.53 11.06 -12.88
CA GLN A 459 -3.98 9.78 -12.46
C GLN A 459 -4.73 8.59 -13.07
N THR A 460 -4.13 7.40 -12.97
CA THR A 460 -4.73 6.14 -13.37
C THR A 460 -4.27 5.00 -12.47
N SER A 461 -5.05 3.92 -12.43
CA SER A 461 -4.62 2.64 -11.87
C SER A 461 -5.05 1.49 -12.77
N VAL A 462 -4.27 0.42 -12.77
CA VAL A 462 -4.50 -0.79 -13.57
C VAL A 462 -4.30 -2.03 -12.72
N THR A 463 -5.20 -2.99 -12.83
CA THR A 463 -5.05 -4.34 -12.27
C THR A 463 -5.33 -5.36 -13.35
N ILE A 464 -4.44 -6.36 -13.50
CA ILE A 464 -4.62 -7.50 -14.40
C ILE A 464 -4.58 -8.80 -13.59
N ILE A 465 -5.63 -9.61 -13.75
CA ILE A 465 -5.79 -10.90 -13.07
C ILE A 465 -5.88 -12.02 -14.13
N ASP A 466 -5.15 -13.11 -13.90
CA ASP A 466 -5.39 -14.38 -14.56
C ASP A 466 -6.61 -15.04 -13.89
N GLN A 467 -7.74 -14.99 -14.59
CA GLN A 467 -9.02 -15.47 -14.08
C GLN A 467 -9.07 -16.98 -13.83
N SER A 468 -8.16 -17.74 -14.41
CA SER A 468 -8.09 -19.20 -14.18
C SER A 468 -7.47 -19.55 -12.84
N THR A 469 -6.64 -18.66 -12.29
CA THR A 469 -5.86 -18.87 -11.06
C THR A 469 -6.18 -17.89 -9.92
N GLY A 470 -6.75 -16.72 -10.20
CA GLY A 470 -6.90 -15.61 -9.25
C GLY A 470 -5.60 -14.82 -9.02
N GLN A 471 -4.54 -15.13 -9.77
CA GLN A 471 -3.25 -14.47 -9.63
C GLN A 471 -3.25 -13.08 -10.25
N VAL A 472 -2.88 -12.07 -9.47
CA VAL A 472 -2.63 -10.72 -9.96
C VAL A 472 -1.31 -10.73 -10.73
N LYS A 473 -1.38 -10.50 -12.05
CA LYS A 473 -0.19 -10.54 -12.94
C LYS A 473 0.51 -9.21 -13.04
N ALA A 474 -0.25 -8.11 -12.92
CA ALA A 474 0.29 -6.76 -12.89
C ALA A 474 -0.61 -5.83 -12.08
N LEU A 475 0.02 -4.84 -11.45
CA LEU A 475 -0.68 -3.82 -10.67
C LEU A 475 0.07 -2.49 -10.80
N VAL A 476 -0.63 -1.45 -11.27
CA VAL A 476 -0.11 -0.08 -11.39
C VAL A 476 -0.98 0.85 -10.55
N GLY A 477 -0.38 1.50 -9.58
CA GLY A 477 -1.07 2.38 -8.62
C GLY A 477 -1.00 3.86 -8.97
N GLY A 478 -0.39 4.25 -10.09
CA GLY A 478 -0.32 5.65 -10.49
C GLY A 478 0.43 5.89 -11.79
N ARG A 479 0.17 7.06 -12.40
CA ARG A 479 0.87 7.60 -13.56
C ARG A 479 2.04 8.48 -13.11
N GLY A 480 3.15 8.43 -13.83
CA GLY A 480 4.40 9.13 -13.52
C GLY A 480 5.42 8.21 -12.88
N GLU A 481 6.65 8.70 -12.77
CA GLU A 481 7.74 7.97 -12.13
C GLU A 481 7.49 7.80 -10.62
N LYS A 482 7.64 6.58 -10.14
CA LYS A 482 7.54 6.28 -8.71
C LYS A 482 8.87 6.59 -8.04
N THR A 483 8.91 7.66 -7.25
CA THR A 483 10.14 8.22 -6.64
C THR A 483 10.41 7.73 -5.21
N ALA A 484 9.49 7.00 -4.60
CA ALA A 484 9.63 6.43 -3.27
C ALA A 484 8.79 5.16 -3.11
N SER A 485 9.22 4.25 -2.23
CA SER A 485 8.42 3.09 -1.80
C SER A 485 7.22 3.55 -0.97
N LYS A 486 6.14 2.75 -0.99
CA LYS A 486 4.91 3.00 -0.20
C LYS A 486 4.26 4.37 -0.46
N THR A 487 4.38 4.87 -1.69
CA THR A 487 3.60 6.02 -2.14
C THR A 487 2.15 5.61 -2.39
N LEU A 488 1.25 6.60 -2.55
CA LEU A 488 -0.18 6.39 -2.74
C LEU A 488 -0.47 5.39 -3.87
N ASN A 489 -0.94 4.21 -3.51
CA ASN A 489 -1.31 3.15 -4.44
C ASN A 489 -2.81 3.23 -4.75
N ARG A 490 -3.17 3.70 -5.94
CA ARG A 490 -4.57 3.89 -6.35
C ARG A 490 -5.23 2.61 -6.83
N ALA A 491 -4.46 1.51 -6.94
CA ALA A 491 -5.03 0.22 -7.31
C ALA A 491 -5.59 -0.55 -6.10
N SER A 492 -4.90 -0.52 -4.97
CA SER A 492 -5.28 -1.25 -3.75
C SER A 492 -5.63 -0.36 -2.56
N GLY A 493 -4.92 0.77 -2.39
CA GLY A 493 -5.02 1.63 -1.21
C GLY A 493 -6.01 2.79 -1.32
N VAL A 494 -6.67 2.98 -2.47
CA VAL A 494 -7.63 4.08 -2.69
C VAL A 494 -8.96 3.52 -3.18
N THR A 495 -10.05 3.98 -2.61
CA THR A 495 -11.39 3.64 -3.06
C THR A 495 -12.02 4.79 -3.83
N ARG A 496 -12.69 4.48 -4.95
CA ARG A 496 -13.38 5.42 -5.83
C ARG A 496 -14.74 4.87 -6.24
N GLN A 497 -15.66 5.74 -6.59
CA GLN A 497 -16.99 5.33 -7.05
C GLN A 497 -16.88 4.64 -8.42
N PRO A 498 -17.29 3.36 -8.53
CA PRO A 498 -17.15 2.57 -9.75
C PRO A 498 -18.17 2.93 -10.85
N GLY A 499 -19.16 3.77 -10.52
CA GLY A 499 -20.17 4.19 -11.45
C GLY A 499 -20.95 3.02 -12.04
N SER A 500 -21.29 3.14 -13.31
CA SER A 500 -22.13 2.17 -14.05
C SER A 500 -21.55 0.75 -14.18
N THR A 501 -20.31 0.47 -13.75
CA THR A 501 -19.82 -0.92 -13.67
C THR A 501 -20.66 -1.74 -12.70
N PHE A 502 -21.18 -1.12 -11.64
CA PHE A 502 -22.00 -1.75 -10.62
C PHE A 502 -23.36 -2.22 -11.11
N LYS A 503 -23.86 -1.75 -12.25
CA LYS A 503 -25.08 -2.27 -12.86
C LYS A 503 -24.99 -3.77 -13.13
N ILE A 504 -23.81 -4.24 -13.55
CA ILE A 504 -23.56 -5.67 -13.78
C ILE A 504 -23.67 -6.44 -12.46
N LEU A 505 -22.98 -5.99 -11.41
CA LEU A 505 -22.81 -6.73 -10.16
C LEU A 505 -24.07 -6.69 -9.26
N SER A 506 -24.73 -5.52 -9.18
CA SER A 506 -25.81 -5.28 -8.20
C SER A 506 -27.22 -5.36 -8.76
N ALA A 507 -27.41 -5.20 -10.07
CA ALA A 507 -28.71 -5.26 -10.71
C ALA A 507 -28.85 -6.49 -11.60
N TYR A 508 -28.02 -6.59 -12.65
CA TYR A 508 -28.24 -7.58 -13.70
C TYR A 508 -27.80 -8.99 -13.31
N ALA A 509 -26.66 -9.15 -12.61
CA ALA A 509 -26.24 -10.47 -12.14
C ALA A 509 -27.29 -11.14 -11.21
N PRO A 510 -27.77 -10.52 -10.13
CA PRO A 510 -28.78 -11.14 -9.28
C PRO A 510 -30.14 -11.32 -9.99
N ALA A 511 -30.53 -10.40 -10.90
CA ALA A 511 -31.77 -10.52 -11.64
C ALA A 511 -31.79 -11.73 -12.59
N LEU A 512 -30.72 -11.91 -13.36
CA LEU A 512 -30.52 -13.05 -14.27
C LEU A 512 -30.34 -14.36 -13.50
N ASP A 513 -29.51 -14.36 -12.46
CA ASP A 513 -29.21 -15.55 -11.66
C ASP A 513 -30.44 -16.14 -10.96
N SER A 514 -31.38 -15.26 -10.57
CA SER A 514 -32.66 -15.69 -10.00
C SER A 514 -33.63 -16.31 -11.02
N GLY A 515 -33.40 -16.16 -12.33
CA GLY A 515 -34.29 -16.52 -13.41
C GLY A 515 -35.53 -15.60 -13.53
N LYS A 516 -35.61 -14.54 -12.71
CA LYS A 516 -36.71 -13.57 -12.78
C LYS A 516 -36.63 -12.69 -14.02
N TYR A 517 -35.40 -12.45 -14.49
CA TYR A 517 -35.11 -11.69 -15.70
C TYR A 517 -34.32 -12.55 -16.68
N THR A 518 -34.50 -12.26 -17.96
CA THR A 518 -33.68 -12.74 -19.06
C THR A 518 -33.05 -11.55 -19.80
N LEU A 519 -32.09 -11.78 -20.68
CA LEU A 519 -31.53 -10.71 -21.50
C LEU A 519 -32.58 -10.04 -22.41
N ALA A 520 -33.61 -10.82 -22.81
CA ALA A 520 -34.75 -10.34 -23.61
C ALA A 520 -35.81 -9.58 -22.77
N THR A 521 -35.81 -9.66 -21.46
CA THR A 521 -36.80 -8.99 -20.61
C THR A 521 -36.85 -7.50 -20.90
N ALA A 522 -38.01 -7.01 -21.32
CA ALA A 522 -38.24 -5.60 -21.64
C ALA A 522 -38.67 -4.82 -20.41
N VAL A 523 -37.94 -3.77 -20.08
CA VAL A 523 -38.25 -2.81 -19.01
C VAL A 523 -38.55 -1.44 -19.64
N LEU A 524 -39.58 -0.77 -19.17
CA LEU A 524 -39.95 0.55 -19.71
C LEU A 524 -38.98 1.63 -19.20
N ASP A 525 -38.14 2.17 -20.09
CA ASP A 525 -37.27 3.31 -19.84
C ASP A 525 -38.06 4.63 -20.01
N GLU A 526 -38.47 5.20 -18.89
CA GLU A 526 -39.27 6.41 -18.78
C GLU A 526 -38.82 7.26 -17.59
N PRO A 527 -39.17 8.54 -17.46
CA PRO A 527 -38.82 9.35 -16.30
C PRO A 527 -39.34 8.72 -15.00
N ILE A 528 -38.42 8.48 -14.04
CA ILE A 528 -38.72 8.00 -12.70
C ILE A 528 -38.04 8.88 -11.63
N THR A 529 -38.49 8.76 -10.39
CA THR A 529 -37.91 9.45 -9.25
C THR A 529 -37.59 8.43 -8.14
N TYR A 530 -36.47 8.66 -7.47
CA TYR A 530 -36.14 7.93 -6.23
C TYR A 530 -37.20 8.22 -5.14
N SER A 531 -37.21 7.41 -4.11
CA SER A 531 -38.04 7.65 -2.91
C SER A 531 -37.73 9.02 -2.25
N SER A 532 -36.51 9.56 -2.46
CA SER A 532 -36.12 10.91 -2.05
C SER A 532 -36.77 12.05 -2.85
N GLY A 533 -37.47 11.74 -3.96
CA GLY A 533 -38.06 12.73 -4.88
C GLY A 533 -37.11 13.28 -5.96
N GLN A 534 -35.84 12.84 -5.98
CA GLN A 534 -34.90 13.21 -7.03
C GLN A 534 -35.16 12.42 -8.30
N THR A 535 -35.17 13.09 -9.48
CA THR A 535 -35.39 12.45 -10.79
C THR A 535 -34.15 11.66 -11.22
N VAL A 536 -34.36 10.47 -11.76
CA VAL A 536 -33.35 9.64 -12.39
C VAL A 536 -33.20 10.03 -13.86
N HIS A 537 -31.97 10.31 -14.28
CA HIS A 537 -31.65 10.64 -15.69
C HIS A 537 -30.74 9.57 -16.29
N ASN A 538 -31.01 9.22 -17.56
CA ASN A 538 -30.03 8.52 -18.38
C ASN A 538 -28.88 9.46 -18.75
N ALA A 539 -27.67 8.90 -18.94
CA ALA A 539 -26.47 9.69 -19.19
C ALA A 539 -26.55 10.56 -20.47
N ASP A 540 -27.33 10.13 -21.45
CA ASP A 540 -27.60 10.87 -22.70
C ASP A 540 -28.84 11.76 -22.63
N GLY A 541 -29.52 11.81 -21.51
CA GLY A 541 -30.76 12.59 -21.30
C GLY A 541 -31.98 12.06 -22.03
N LYS A 542 -31.93 10.87 -22.63
CA LYS A 542 -33.01 10.30 -23.44
C LYS A 542 -33.66 9.12 -22.74
N TYR A 543 -34.97 8.94 -23.04
CA TYR A 543 -35.73 7.75 -22.62
C TYR A 543 -36.14 6.97 -23.88
N ARG A 544 -35.94 5.63 -23.81
CA ARG A 544 -36.01 4.74 -25.00
C ARG A 544 -37.34 3.97 -25.13
N GLY A 545 -38.21 4.06 -24.08
CA GLY A 545 -39.39 3.18 -24.02
C GLY A 545 -39.00 1.76 -23.59
N TYR A 546 -39.70 0.77 -24.12
CA TYR A 546 -39.36 -0.63 -23.81
C TYR A 546 -37.95 -0.98 -24.28
N THR A 547 -37.10 -1.30 -23.33
CA THR A 547 -35.68 -1.57 -23.54
C THR A 547 -35.34 -2.91 -22.92
N SER A 548 -34.74 -3.82 -23.67
CA SER A 548 -34.30 -5.13 -23.16
C SER A 548 -33.14 -4.98 -22.19
N ILE A 549 -32.95 -5.98 -21.32
CA ILE A 549 -31.80 -6.01 -20.39
C ILE A 549 -30.48 -5.97 -21.18
N ARG A 550 -30.39 -6.68 -22.33
CA ARG A 550 -29.22 -6.63 -23.22
C ARG A 550 -28.92 -5.22 -23.68
N GLU A 551 -29.91 -4.52 -24.24
CA GLU A 551 -29.75 -3.13 -24.70
C GLU A 551 -29.40 -2.18 -23.53
N ALA A 552 -30.00 -2.41 -22.37
CA ALA A 552 -29.71 -1.61 -21.18
C ALA A 552 -28.28 -1.81 -20.65
N ILE A 553 -27.69 -3.00 -20.79
CA ILE A 553 -26.28 -3.28 -20.52
C ILE A 553 -25.41 -2.58 -21.56
N GLN A 554 -25.72 -2.80 -22.87
CA GLN A 554 -25.00 -2.23 -24.00
C GLN A 554 -24.86 -0.71 -23.91
N ASP A 555 -25.99 -0.01 -23.71
CA ASP A 555 -26.07 1.44 -23.69
C ASP A 555 -25.97 2.06 -22.30
N SER A 556 -25.78 1.21 -21.29
CA SER A 556 -25.63 1.64 -19.90
C SER A 556 -26.80 2.48 -19.36
N VAL A 557 -28.06 2.04 -19.64
CA VAL A 557 -29.29 2.77 -19.26
C VAL A 557 -29.47 2.79 -17.73
N ASN A 558 -29.62 3.98 -17.15
CA ASN A 558 -29.72 4.15 -15.68
C ASN A 558 -31.08 3.68 -15.15
N VAL A 559 -32.17 4.13 -15.82
CA VAL A 559 -33.54 3.86 -15.38
C VAL A 559 -33.84 2.36 -15.32
N VAL A 560 -33.43 1.61 -16.35
CA VAL A 560 -33.62 0.15 -16.38
C VAL A 560 -32.89 -0.53 -15.23
N ALA A 561 -31.64 -0.13 -14.93
CA ALA A 561 -30.87 -0.70 -13.83
C ALA A 561 -31.51 -0.39 -12.45
N ILE A 562 -32.02 0.83 -12.26
CA ILE A 562 -32.74 1.22 -11.02
C ILE A 562 -34.01 0.39 -10.86
N LYS A 563 -34.89 0.35 -11.90
CA LYS A 563 -36.13 -0.47 -11.86
C LYS A 563 -35.84 -1.95 -11.59
N THR A 564 -34.74 -2.47 -12.18
CA THR A 564 -34.33 -3.87 -11.93
C THR A 564 -33.94 -4.08 -10.49
N VAL A 565 -33.11 -3.19 -9.89
CA VAL A 565 -32.68 -3.34 -8.49
C VAL A 565 -33.84 -3.10 -7.51
N GLU A 566 -34.78 -2.22 -7.81
CA GLU A 566 -36.00 -2.01 -7.01
C GLU A 566 -36.85 -3.28 -6.99
N ASP A 567 -37.02 -3.93 -8.14
CA ASP A 567 -37.85 -5.13 -8.28
C ASP A 567 -37.24 -6.38 -7.60
N ILE A 568 -35.89 -6.52 -7.60
CA ILE A 568 -35.18 -7.58 -6.85
C ILE A 568 -34.84 -7.20 -5.42
N THR A 569 -35.01 -5.96 -5.04
CA THR A 569 -34.66 -5.21 -3.83
C THR A 569 -33.17 -4.75 -3.77
N PRO A 570 -32.90 -3.52 -3.31
CA PRO A 570 -31.52 -3.02 -3.11
C PRO A 570 -30.68 -3.90 -2.19
N LYS A 571 -31.32 -4.56 -1.22
CA LYS A 571 -30.66 -5.50 -0.31
C LYS A 571 -30.11 -6.71 -1.06
N THR A 572 -30.88 -7.29 -1.99
CA THR A 572 -30.43 -8.42 -2.82
C THR A 572 -29.22 -8.01 -3.67
N GLY A 573 -29.29 -6.81 -4.27
CA GLY A 573 -28.16 -6.24 -5.02
C GLY A 573 -26.91 -6.08 -4.16
N TYR A 574 -27.04 -5.52 -2.96
CA TYR A 574 -25.95 -5.36 -1.99
C TYR A 574 -25.34 -6.71 -1.58
N GLU A 575 -26.17 -7.69 -1.21
CA GLU A 575 -25.70 -9.02 -0.83
C GLU A 575 -24.96 -9.73 -1.98
N MET A 576 -25.40 -9.52 -3.22
CA MET A 576 -24.72 -10.05 -4.39
C MET A 576 -23.35 -9.39 -4.59
N VAL A 577 -23.25 -8.06 -4.49
CA VAL A 577 -21.96 -7.34 -4.58
C VAL A 577 -20.99 -7.82 -3.51
N LYS A 578 -21.47 -8.08 -2.28
CA LYS A 578 -20.61 -8.69 -1.23
C LYS A 578 -20.10 -10.08 -1.60
N LYS A 579 -20.93 -10.90 -2.27
CA LYS A 579 -20.49 -12.22 -2.78
C LYS A 579 -19.46 -12.10 -3.91
N PHE A 580 -19.51 -11.04 -4.71
CA PHE A 580 -18.50 -10.73 -5.71
C PHE A 580 -17.15 -10.29 -5.11
N GLY A 581 -17.01 -10.28 -3.77
CA GLY A 581 -15.75 -9.99 -3.07
C GLY A 581 -15.55 -8.52 -2.68
N ILE A 582 -16.49 -7.62 -2.98
CA ILE A 582 -16.38 -6.21 -2.57
C ILE A 582 -16.54 -6.09 -1.06
N SER A 583 -15.48 -5.71 -0.37
CA SER A 583 -15.42 -5.61 1.10
C SER A 583 -15.75 -4.21 1.63
N THR A 584 -15.50 -3.19 0.85
CA THR A 584 -15.56 -1.77 1.23
C THR A 584 -16.99 -1.25 1.51
N LEU A 585 -18.03 -1.88 0.93
CA LEU A 585 -19.41 -1.45 1.12
C LEU A 585 -19.94 -1.75 2.54
N THR A 586 -20.75 -0.84 3.04
CA THR A 586 -21.44 -0.91 4.33
C THR A 586 -22.95 -1.08 4.15
N LYS A 587 -23.69 -1.23 5.25
CA LYS A 587 -25.15 -1.29 5.20
C LYS A 587 -25.81 0.01 4.75
N ASP A 588 -25.11 1.13 4.81
CA ASP A 588 -25.60 2.43 4.35
C ASP A 588 -25.64 2.51 2.81
N ASP A 589 -24.96 1.58 2.12
CA ASP A 589 -24.97 1.45 0.67
C ASP A 589 -26.18 0.63 0.14
N ILE A 590 -27.08 0.17 1.02
CA ILE A 590 -28.34 -0.49 0.63
C ILE A 590 -29.34 0.56 0.18
N VAL A 591 -29.16 1.09 -1.03
CA VAL A 591 -29.93 2.19 -1.59
C VAL A 591 -30.38 1.89 -3.02
N GLU A 592 -31.45 2.57 -3.48
CA GLU A 592 -31.98 2.43 -4.85
C GLU A 592 -30.94 2.76 -5.92
N SER A 593 -30.01 3.69 -5.61
CA SER A 593 -28.95 4.12 -6.50
C SER A 593 -27.71 3.21 -6.50
N LEU A 594 -27.68 2.10 -5.75
CA LEU A 594 -26.57 1.16 -5.73
C LEU A 594 -26.07 0.75 -7.13
N PRO A 595 -26.94 0.46 -8.13
CA PRO A 595 -26.48 0.09 -9.49
C PRO A 595 -25.71 1.21 -10.20
N LEU A 596 -25.84 2.44 -9.77
CA LEU A 596 -25.08 3.56 -10.32
C LEU A 596 -23.70 3.72 -9.68
N GLY A 597 -23.33 2.81 -8.76
CA GLY A 597 -22.00 2.75 -8.16
C GLY A 597 -21.71 3.93 -7.24
N VAL A 598 -22.62 4.24 -6.33
CA VAL A 598 -22.47 5.31 -5.33
C VAL A 598 -21.52 4.94 -4.20
N GLY A 599 -21.38 3.64 -3.89
CA GLY A 599 -20.38 3.11 -2.95
C GLY A 599 -19.00 3.09 -3.58
N ALA A 600 -17.96 3.32 -2.78
CA ALA A 600 -16.57 3.39 -3.27
C ALA A 600 -15.85 2.04 -3.12
N VAL A 601 -15.05 1.67 -4.13
CA VAL A 601 -14.30 0.41 -4.19
C VAL A 601 -12.87 0.64 -4.67
N SER A 602 -11.95 -0.28 -4.35
CA SER A 602 -10.62 -0.25 -4.94
C SER A 602 -10.62 -0.85 -6.36
N ASN A 603 -9.60 -0.52 -7.15
CA ASN A 603 -9.43 -1.09 -8.49
C ASN A 603 -9.23 -2.61 -8.41
N LEU A 604 -8.45 -3.09 -7.45
CA LEU A 604 -8.20 -4.51 -7.22
C LEU A 604 -9.48 -5.28 -6.86
N GLU A 605 -10.31 -4.73 -5.94
CA GLU A 605 -11.60 -5.36 -5.61
C GLU A 605 -12.55 -5.42 -6.81
N LEU A 606 -12.59 -4.36 -7.63
CA LEU A 606 -13.41 -4.35 -8.83
C LEU A 606 -12.91 -5.35 -9.87
N ALA A 607 -11.58 -5.51 -10.01
CA ALA A 607 -10.98 -6.50 -10.90
C ALA A 607 -11.34 -7.93 -10.46
N ALA A 608 -11.22 -8.23 -9.17
CA ALA A 608 -11.61 -9.52 -8.59
C ALA A 608 -13.12 -9.81 -8.75
N ALA A 609 -13.97 -8.78 -8.64
CA ALA A 609 -15.40 -8.92 -8.87
C ALA A 609 -15.74 -9.20 -10.33
N PHE A 610 -15.05 -8.56 -11.28
CA PHE A 610 -15.27 -8.78 -12.71
C PHE A 610 -14.69 -10.12 -13.20
N GLU A 611 -13.62 -10.62 -12.57
CA GLU A 611 -13.03 -11.94 -12.84
C GLU A 611 -14.03 -13.09 -12.65
N VAL A 612 -15.01 -12.95 -11.76
CA VAL A 612 -16.05 -13.95 -11.50
C VAL A 612 -16.80 -14.33 -12.78
N ILE A 613 -17.04 -13.34 -13.67
CA ILE A 613 -17.87 -13.53 -14.88
C ILE A 613 -17.18 -14.48 -15.87
N PRO A 614 -15.95 -14.21 -16.38
CA PRO A 614 -15.28 -15.13 -17.32
C PRO A 614 -14.84 -16.45 -16.63
N ASN A 615 -14.88 -16.52 -15.30
CA ASN A 615 -14.55 -17.71 -14.52
C ASN A 615 -15.79 -18.58 -14.18
N GLY A 616 -16.84 -18.57 -15.02
CA GLY A 616 -18.04 -19.41 -14.84
C GLY A 616 -18.78 -19.13 -13.54
N GLY A 617 -18.84 -17.87 -13.12
CA GLY A 617 -19.57 -17.44 -11.92
C GLY A 617 -18.88 -17.75 -10.58
N LYS A 618 -17.59 -18.13 -10.60
CA LYS A 618 -16.80 -18.48 -9.40
C LYS A 618 -15.86 -17.35 -9.03
N TYR A 619 -16.01 -16.83 -7.84
CA TYR A 619 -15.03 -15.93 -7.24
C TYR A 619 -13.77 -16.68 -6.84
N ARG A 620 -12.63 -16.10 -7.11
CA ARG A 620 -11.33 -16.43 -6.52
C ARG A 620 -10.77 -15.20 -5.82
N GLU A 621 -10.25 -15.40 -4.62
CA GLU A 621 -9.53 -14.33 -3.92
C GLU A 621 -8.31 -13.91 -4.75
N PRO A 622 -8.15 -12.62 -5.08
CA PRO A 622 -6.95 -12.18 -5.78
C PRO A 622 -5.73 -12.37 -4.89
N VAL A 623 -4.67 -12.98 -5.42
CA VAL A 623 -3.44 -13.26 -4.67
C VAL A 623 -2.24 -12.63 -5.36
N LEU A 624 -1.34 -12.03 -4.56
CA LEU A 624 -0.11 -11.39 -5.02
C LEU A 624 1.12 -12.30 -4.88
N TYR A 625 0.99 -13.43 -4.15
CA TYR A 625 2.04 -14.44 -4.04
C TYR A 625 1.45 -15.85 -4.01
N THR A 626 2.29 -16.86 -4.27
CA THR A 626 1.90 -18.26 -4.23
C THR A 626 2.43 -18.97 -3.00
N LYS A 627 3.65 -18.65 -2.57
CA LYS A 627 4.28 -19.25 -1.38
C LYS A 627 5.35 -18.33 -0.79
N ILE A 628 5.63 -18.53 0.48
CA ILE A 628 6.72 -17.90 1.21
C ILE A 628 7.57 -18.99 1.83
N LEU A 629 8.89 -18.93 1.61
CA LEU A 629 9.86 -19.77 2.30
C LEU A 629 10.54 -18.96 3.42
N ASP A 630 10.90 -19.65 4.50
CA ASP A 630 11.76 -19.11 5.55
C ASP A 630 13.24 -19.07 5.07
N GLN A 631 14.13 -18.59 5.93
CA GLN A 631 15.57 -18.51 5.63
C GLN A 631 16.24 -19.88 5.39
N ASP A 632 15.66 -20.97 5.92
CA ASP A 632 16.15 -22.34 5.78
C ASP A 632 15.58 -23.04 4.53
N GLY A 633 14.72 -22.35 3.77
CA GLY A 633 14.07 -22.85 2.57
C GLY A 633 12.84 -23.71 2.84
N ASN A 634 12.33 -23.73 4.09
CA ASN A 634 11.09 -24.43 4.41
C ASN A 634 9.89 -23.56 4.01
N VAL A 635 8.79 -24.19 3.63
CA VAL A 635 7.55 -23.46 3.33
C VAL A 635 6.96 -22.90 4.63
N LEU A 636 6.92 -21.58 4.74
CA LEU A 636 6.31 -20.85 5.84
C LEU A 636 4.81 -20.64 5.60
N LEU A 637 4.44 -20.20 4.39
CA LEU A 637 3.06 -20.05 3.93
C LEU A 637 2.92 -20.59 2.51
N ASP A 638 1.80 -21.26 2.23
CA ASP A 638 1.39 -21.73 0.90
C ASP A 638 0.00 -21.16 0.61
N LYS A 639 -0.06 -20.16 -0.29
CA LYS A 639 -1.28 -19.38 -0.55
C LYS A 639 -2.16 -20.08 -1.58
N THR A 640 -3.25 -20.64 -1.11
CA THR A 640 -4.33 -21.16 -1.97
C THR A 640 -5.48 -20.16 -1.97
N PRO A 641 -5.87 -19.58 -3.13
CA PRO A 641 -6.97 -18.61 -3.20
C PRO A 641 -8.26 -19.19 -2.63
N LYS A 642 -8.94 -18.46 -1.75
CA LYS A 642 -10.28 -18.81 -1.28
C LYS A 642 -11.26 -18.68 -2.43
N THR A 643 -12.12 -19.67 -2.63
CA THR A 643 -13.06 -19.71 -3.76
C THR A 643 -14.48 -20.00 -3.30
N HIS A 644 -15.45 -19.41 -3.99
CA HIS A 644 -16.87 -19.74 -3.82
C HIS A 644 -17.66 -19.40 -5.08
N THR A 645 -18.82 -20.04 -5.24
CA THR A 645 -19.73 -19.73 -6.35
C THR A 645 -20.55 -18.50 -5.99
N VAL A 646 -20.59 -17.54 -6.90
CA VAL A 646 -21.34 -16.28 -6.78
C VAL A 646 -22.63 -16.35 -7.57
N ILE A 647 -22.55 -16.71 -8.85
CA ILE A 647 -23.64 -16.85 -9.82
C ILE A 647 -23.49 -18.17 -10.59
N LYS A 648 -24.52 -18.58 -11.29
CA LYS A 648 -24.48 -19.76 -12.16
C LYS A 648 -23.60 -19.51 -13.38
N ASP A 649 -23.07 -20.58 -13.97
CA ASP A 649 -22.27 -20.54 -15.19
C ASP A 649 -23.07 -19.97 -16.37
N SER A 650 -24.31 -20.40 -16.53
CA SER A 650 -25.24 -19.82 -17.50
C SER A 650 -25.45 -18.30 -17.30
N THR A 651 -25.59 -17.83 -16.07
CA THR A 651 -25.70 -16.39 -15.78
C THR A 651 -24.42 -15.65 -16.17
N ALA A 652 -23.27 -16.23 -15.87
CA ALA A 652 -21.97 -15.68 -16.23
C ALA A 652 -21.81 -15.54 -17.75
N TYR A 653 -22.23 -16.57 -18.52
CA TYR A 653 -22.22 -16.51 -19.99
C TYR A 653 -23.20 -15.46 -20.54
N LEU A 654 -24.43 -15.38 -20.02
CA LEU A 654 -25.40 -14.37 -20.42
C LEU A 654 -24.85 -12.96 -20.23
N LEU A 655 -24.21 -12.69 -19.06
CA LEU A 655 -23.57 -11.39 -18.80
C LEU A 655 -22.40 -11.14 -19.78
N THR A 656 -21.56 -12.15 -20.01
CA THR A 656 -20.44 -12.07 -20.98
C THR A 656 -20.95 -11.67 -22.34
N SER A 657 -21.95 -12.37 -22.87
CA SER A 657 -22.53 -12.09 -24.17
C SER A 657 -23.12 -10.68 -24.27
N ALA A 658 -23.84 -10.20 -23.25
CA ALA A 658 -24.37 -8.84 -23.24
C ALA A 658 -23.26 -7.78 -23.10
N MET A 659 -22.18 -8.10 -22.38
CA MET A 659 -21.03 -7.21 -22.20
C MET A 659 -20.10 -7.16 -23.44
N GLU A 660 -20.12 -8.16 -24.30
CA GLU A 660 -19.50 -8.07 -25.64
C GLU A 660 -20.16 -6.97 -26.46
N ASP A 661 -21.51 -6.84 -26.41
CA ASP A 661 -22.25 -5.79 -27.13
C ASP A 661 -21.89 -4.38 -26.65
N VAL A 662 -21.50 -4.21 -25.37
CA VAL A 662 -20.95 -2.93 -24.88
C VAL A 662 -19.72 -2.51 -25.67
N VAL A 663 -18.84 -3.47 -26.00
CA VAL A 663 -17.61 -3.21 -26.74
C VAL A 663 -17.88 -3.11 -28.25
N LYS A 664 -18.71 -3.98 -28.80
CA LYS A 664 -19.00 -4.02 -30.24
C LYS A 664 -19.89 -2.83 -30.69
N TYR A 665 -20.92 -2.51 -29.90
CA TYR A 665 -21.98 -1.58 -30.33
C TYR A 665 -22.20 -0.42 -29.35
N GLY A 666 -21.84 -0.58 -28.08
CA GLY A 666 -22.19 0.30 -26.98
C GLY A 666 -21.10 1.30 -26.58
N THR A 667 -21.04 1.56 -25.29
CA THR A 667 -20.20 2.59 -24.66
C THR A 667 -18.71 2.25 -24.61
N GLY A 668 -18.35 0.98 -24.84
CA GLY A 668 -17.00 0.41 -24.69
C GLY A 668 -16.17 0.34 -25.98
N LYS A 669 -16.65 0.83 -27.13
CA LYS A 669 -15.99 0.67 -28.45
C LYS A 669 -14.50 0.99 -28.51
N LEU A 670 -14.03 1.93 -27.71
CA LEU A 670 -12.60 2.30 -27.68
C LEU A 670 -11.70 1.22 -27.07
N ALA A 671 -12.28 0.25 -26.37
CA ALA A 671 -11.54 -0.87 -25.80
C ALA A 671 -11.32 -2.02 -26.81
N ASP A 672 -12.00 -2.03 -27.95
CA ASP A 672 -11.86 -3.06 -28.97
C ASP A 672 -10.49 -2.97 -29.66
N PHE A 673 -9.66 -4.01 -29.55
CA PHE A 673 -8.40 -4.17 -30.27
C PHE A 673 -8.48 -5.20 -31.42
N GLY A 674 -9.65 -5.80 -31.63
CA GLY A 674 -10.01 -6.53 -32.87
C GLY A 674 -9.45 -7.92 -33.06
N THR A 675 -8.60 -8.47 -32.19
CA THR A 675 -7.95 -9.78 -32.36
C THR A 675 -8.48 -10.88 -31.44
N MET A 676 -9.29 -10.52 -30.43
CA MET A 676 -9.85 -11.42 -29.43
C MET A 676 -11.26 -10.98 -29.07
N PRO A 677 -12.18 -11.86 -28.62
CA PRO A 677 -13.46 -11.44 -28.07
C PRO A 677 -13.24 -10.71 -26.75
N ILE A 678 -14.00 -9.64 -26.58
CA ILE A 678 -13.88 -8.73 -25.42
C ILE A 678 -15.26 -8.48 -24.85
N ALA A 679 -15.41 -8.74 -23.58
CA ALA A 679 -16.58 -8.34 -22.79
C ALA A 679 -16.15 -7.30 -21.76
N GLY A 680 -16.96 -6.27 -21.55
CA GLY A 680 -16.59 -5.21 -20.61
C GLY A 680 -17.71 -4.25 -20.30
N LYS A 681 -17.46 -3.38 -19.31
CA LYS A 681 -18.41 -2.36 -18.87
C LYS A 681 -17.68 -1.06 -18.54
N THR A 682 -18.24 0.04 -19.05
CA THR A 682 -17.80 1.39 -18.68
C THR A 682 -18.38 1.82 -17.35
N GLY A 683 -17.60 2.54 -16.55
CA GLY A 683 -18.02 3.24 -15.35
C GLY A 683 -17.74 4.74 -15.48
N THR A 684 -18.65 5.55 -15.00
CA THR A 684 -18.45 6.99 -14.87
C THR A 684 -19.17 7.42 -13.61
N ALA A 685 -18.44 8.10 -12.72
CA ALA A 685 -18.98 8.68 -11.51
C ALA A 685 -18.75 10.19 -11.51
N GLY A 686 -19.59 10.93 -10.78
CA GLY A 686 -19.57 12.38 -10.72
C GLY A 686 -20.99 12.95 -10.66
N THR A 687 -21.15 14.17 -11.13
CA THR A 687 -22.49 14.79 -11.28
C THR A 687 -23.01 14.58 -12.69
N THR A 688 -24.28 14.96 -12.93
CA THR A 688 -24.90 14.93 -14.28
C THR A 688 -24.14 15.80 -15.31
N GLU A 689 -23.40 16.79 -14.83
CA GLU A 689 -22.72 17.78 -15.67
C GLU A 689 -21.20 17.52 -15.76
N ALA A 690 -20.62 16.79 -14.79
CA ALA A 690 -19.18 16.62 -14.69
C ALA A 690 -18.79 15.21 -14.20
N ALA A 691 -18.02 14.49 -15.03
CA ALA A 691 -17.38 13.25 -14.65
C ALA A 691 -16.17 13.51 -13.74
N ARG A 692 -15.95 12.68 -12.74
CA ARG A 692 -14.78 12.75 -11.83
C ARG A 692 -13.97 11.48 -11.84
N ASP A 693 -14.63 10.34 -11.98
CA ASP A 693 -14.02 9.02 -12.12
C ASP A 693 -14.48 8.38 -13.42
N ALA A 694 -13.56 7.80 -14.14
CA ALA A 694 -13.81 7.03 -15.35
C ALA A 694 -13.19 5.64 -15.22
N TRP A 695 -13.97 4.61 -15.58
CA TRP A 695 -13.58 3.22 -15.48
C TRP A 695 -13.82 2.45 -16.75
N PHE A 696 -12.99 1.46 -17.01
CA PHE A 696 -13.31 0.36 -17.87
C PHE A 696 -12.90 -0.95 -17.20
N ALA A 697 -13.89 -1.78 -16.88
CA ALA A 697 -13.71 -3.12 -16.34
C ALA A 697 -14.09 -4.12 -17.43
N GLY A 698 -13.15 -4.93 -17.88
CA GLY A 698 -13.36 -5.84 -18.99
C GLY A 698 -12.43 -7.03 -18.94
N PHE A 699 -12.74 -8.03 -19.77
CA PHE A 699 -11.99 -9.28 -19.85
C PHE A 699 -12.01 -9.87 -21.25
N THR A 700 -11.07 -10.75 -21.51
CA THR A 700 -10.99 -11.66 -22.63
C THR A 700 -11.09 -13.10 -22.10
N PRO A 701 -11.04 -14.13 -22.92
CA PRO A 701 -10.94 -15.52 -22.43
C PRO A 701 -9.64 -15.84 -21.66
N TYR A 702 -8.70 -14.90 -21.56
CA TYR A 702 -7.40 -15.08 -20.89
C TYR A 702 -7.26 -14.28 -19.59
N TYR A 703 -7.60 -12.99 -19.64
CA TYR A 703 -7.30 -12.06 -18.54
C TYR A 703 -8.46 -11.10 -18.28
N THR A 704 -8.62 -10.78 -17.01
CA THR A 704 -9.46 -9.67 -16.56
C THR A 704 -8.58 -8.45 -16.28
N CYS A 705 -8.98 -7.30 -16.81
CA CYS A 705 -8.27 -6.04 -16.63
C CYS A 705 -9.25 -4.93 -16.24
N VAL A 706 -8.89 -4.16 -15.23
CA VAL A 706 -9.63 -2.97 -14.80
C VAL A 706 -8.73 -1.76 -14.82
N VAL A 707 -9.18 -0.71 -15.52
CA VAL A 707 -8.49 0.59 -15.59
C VAL A 707 -9.39 1.66 -15.00
N TRP A 708 -8.85 2.41 -14.05
CA TRP A 708 -9.44 3.63 -13.49
C TRP A 708 -8.68 4.85 -13.96
N GLY A 709 -9.39 5.98 -14.03
CA GLY A 709 -8.81 7.28 -14.28
C GLY A 709 -9.57 8.41 -13.58
N GLY A 710 -8.84 9.38 -13.03
CA GLY A 710 -9.40 10.51 -12.28
C GLY A 710 -8.32 11.44 -11.74
N TYR A 711 -8.74 12.54 -11.14
CA TYR A 711 -7.87 13.43 -10.37
C TYR A 711 -7.82 13.02 -8.90
N ASP A 712 -6.68 13.20 -8.25
CA ASP A 712 -6.52 12.89 -6.83
C ASP A 712 -7.44 13.73 -5.93
N ASP A 713 -7.70 14.96 -6.30
CA ASP A 713 -8.53 15.92 -5.57
C ASP A 713 -10.02 15.91 -5.97
N TYR A 714 -10.47 14.89 -6.73
CA TYR A 714 -11.83 14.78 -7.27
C TYR A 714 -12.24 15.92 -8.22
N SER A 715 -11.29 16.60 -8.84
CA SER A 715 -11.57 17.58 -9.90
C SER A 715 -12.27 16.93 -11.10
N GLU A 716 -12.94 17.75 -11.90
CA GLU A 716 -13.67 17.30 -13.09
C GLU A 716 -12.72 16.79 -14.19
N LEU A 717 -13.07 15.64 -14.77
CA LEU A 717 -12.38 15.09 -15.93
C LEU A 717 -12.88 15.74 -17.23
N GLU A 718 -11.97 16.23 -18.01
CA GLU A 718 -12.27 16.78 -19.35
C GLU A 718 -12.71 15.69 -20.34
N SER A 719 -12.29 14.43 -20.10
CA SER A 719 -12.62 13.28 -20.92
C SER A 719 -12.63 11.98 -20.12
N THR A 720 -13.54 11.06 -20.45
CA THR A 720 -13.63 9.71 -19.88
C THR A 720 -13.11 8.63 -20.83
N LYS A 721 -12.36 9.01 -21.89
CA LYS A 721 -11.95 8.06 -22.94
C LYS A 721 -10.66 7.32 -22.61
N TYR A 722 -9.70 7.99 -21.97
CA TYR A 722 -8.36 7.44 -21.79
C TYR A 722 -8.31 6.11 -21.01
N PRO A 723 -9.15 5.79 -20.01
CA PRO A 723 -9.13 4.45 -19.41
C PRO A 723 -9.46 3.33 -20.42
N LYS A 724 -10.37 3.58 -21.38
CA LYS A 724 -10.68 2.63 -22.46
C LYS A 724 -9.52 2.51 -23.45
N ILE A 725 -8.85 3.62 -23.75
CA ILE A 725 -7.68 3.66 -24.64
C ILE A 725 -6.52 2.90 -23.99
N LEU A 726 -6.24 3.14 -22.72
CA LEU A 726 -5.23 2.42 -21.97
C LEU A 726 -5.53 0.92 -21.92
N TRP A 727 -6.78 0.54 -21.62
CA TRP A 727 -7.21 -0.84 -21.62
C TRP A 727 -6.96 -1.51 -22.97
N ASN A 728 -7.36 -0.85 -24.08
CA ASN A 728 -7.12 -1.33 -25.44
C ASN A 728 -5.63 -1.54 -25.72
N ARG A 729 -4.77 -0.55 -25.36
CA ARG A 729 -3.33 -0.60 -25.64
C ARG A 729 -2.65 -1.69 -24.82
N ILE A 730 -2.98 -1.80 -23.53
CA ILE A 730 -2.44 -2.81 -22.65
C ILE A 730 -2.86 -4.20 -23.08
N MET A 731 -4.17 -4.43 -23.22
CA MET A 731 -4.70 -5.76 -23.54
C MET A 731 -4.39 -6.16 -24.98
N GLY A 732 -4.41 -5.23 -25.94
CA GLY A 732 -4.01 -5.50 -27.31
C GLY A 732 -2.57 -6.01 -27.40
N GLN A 733 -1.64 -5.32 -26.72
CA GLN A 733 -0.24 -5.71 -26.69
C GLN A 733 0.00 -7.03 -25.94
N LEU A 734 -0.72 -7.23 -24.84
CA LEU A 734 -0.66 -8.47 -24.04
C LEU A 734 -1.15 -9.69 -24.84
N HIS A 735 -2.09 -9.50 -25.78
CA HIS A 735 -2.64 -10.58 -26.60
C HIS A 735 -1.88 -10.81 -27.91
N GLU A 736 -0.82 -10.05 -28.19
CA GLU A 736 0.02 -10.30 -29.36
C GLU A 736 0.66 -11.69 -29.30
N GLY A 737 0.30 -12.52 -30.27
CA GLY A 737 0.83 -13.89 -30.36
C GLY A 737 0.08 -14.96 -29.57
N LEU A 738 -0.96 -14.58 -28.80
CA LEU A 738 -1.84 -15.55 -28.18
C LEU A 738 -2.77 -16.18 -29.23
N GLU A 739 -3.08 -17.47 -29.04
CA GLU A 739 -4.03 -18.18 -29.86
C GLU A 739 -5.45 -17.59 -29.69
N TYR A 740 -6.22 -17.49 -30.79
CA TYR A 740 -7.61 -17.04 -30.69
C TYR A 740 -8.42 -18.02 -29.84
N LYS A 741 -9.13 -17.51 -28.86
CA LYS A 741 -10.03 -18.26 -27.99
C LYS A 741 -11.36 -17.50 -27.90
N ASP A 742 -12.46 -18.24 -27.93
CA ASP A 742 -13.79 -17.68 -27.72
C ASP A 742 -14.29 -17.95 -26.30
N PHE A 743 -15.34 -17.23 -25.88
CA PHE A 743 -16.02 -17.55 -24.64
C PHE A 743 -16.85 -18.83 -24.83
N GLU A 744 -16.70 -19.78 -23.90
CA GLU A 744 -17.39 -21.06 -23.96
C GLU A 744 -18.84 -20.91 -23.51
N MET A 745 -19.80 -21.32 -24.37
CA MET A 745 -21.21 -21.35 -24.04
C MET A 745 -21.52 -22.62 -23.23
N PRO A 746 -22.08 -22.50 -22.01
CA PRO A 746 -22.48 -23.67 -21.22
C PRO A 746 -23.62 -24.46 -21.88
N ASP A 747 -23.70 -25.77 -21.59
CA ASP A 747 -24.71 -26.68 -22.15
C ASP A 747 -26.15 -26.29 -21.73
N ASP A 748 -26.31 -25.58 -20.61
CA ASP A 748 -27.60 -25.10 -20.07
C ASP A 748 -28.01 -23.72 -20.60
N VAL A 749 -27.43 -23.25 -21.72
CA VAL A 749 -27.81 -22.02 -22.42
C VAL A 749 -28.28 -22.37 -23.85
N GLN A 750 -29.42 -21.83 -24.25
CA GLN A 750 -30.05 -22.06 -25.54
C GLN A 750 -30.41 -20.73 -26.22
N GLU A 751 -30.44 -20.74 -27.57
CA GLU A 751 -30.88 -19.60 -28.38
C GLU A 751 -32.37 -19.69 -28.75
N TYR A 752 -33.11 -18.59 -28.56
CA TYR A 752 -34.50 -18.47 -28.98
C TYR A 752 -34.76 -17.19 -29.75
N THR A 753 -35.61 -17.29 -30.79
CA THR A 753 -36.04 -16.09 -31.55
C THR A 753 -37.29 -15.50 -30.90
N VAL A 754 -37.18 -14.28 -30.40
CA VAL A 754 -38.21 -13.56 -29.67
C VAL A 754 -38.58 -12.23 -30.34
N CYS A 755 -39.69 -11.63 -29.92
CA CYS A 755 -40.04 -10.27 -30.28
C CYS A 755 -39.03 -9.30 -29.71
N ALA A 756 -38.41 -8.47 -30.51
CA ALA A 756 -37.39 -7.52 -30.09
C ALA A 756 -37.90 -6.49 -29.06
N THR A 757 -39.20 -6.19 -29.01
CA THR A 757 -39.77 -5.20 -28.11
C THR A 757 -40.23 -5.80 -26.78
N SER A 758 -40.83 -7.01 -26.79
CA SER A 758 -41.38 -7.61 -25.57
C SER A 758 -40.47 -8.66 -24.93
N GLY A 759 -39.51 -9.21 -25.67
CA GLY A 759 -38.70 -10.34 -25.26
C GLY A 759 -39.43 -11.68 -25.21
N LYS A 760 -40.73 -11.71 -25.59
CA LYS A 760 -41.62 -12.89 -25.59
C LYS A 760 -41.68 -13.53 -27.00
N ILE A 761 -42.33 -14.70 -27.11
CA ILE A 761 -42.50 -15.40 -28.38
C ILE A 761 -43.13 -14.45 -29.41
N ALA A 762 -42.46 -14.25 -30.52
CA ALA A 762 -42.94 -13.37 -31.59
C ALA A 762 -44.22 -13.89 -32.23
N ILE A 763 -45.20 -13.03 -32.46
CA ILE A 763 -46.44 -13.34 -33.19
C ILE A 763 -46.20 -13.07 -34.66
N PRO A 764 -46.23 -14.09 -35.56
CA PRO A 764 -46.06 -13.89 -36.99
C PRO A 764 -47.10 -12.92 -37.58
N GLY A 765 -46.63 -11.94 -38.38
CA GLY A 765 -47.48 -10.92 -38.96
C GLY A 765 -47.97 -9.84 -38.00
N VAL A 766 -47.57 -9.85 -36.73
CA VAL A 766 -47.81 -8.83 -35.71
C VAL A 766 -46.50 -8.21 -35.27
N CYS A 767 -45.56 -9.01 -34.83
CA CYS A 767 -44.24 -8.52 -34.44
C CYS A 767 -43.40 -8.21 -35.69
N SER A 768 -43.07 -6.91 -35.87
CA SER A 768 -42.31 -6.44 -37.04
C SER A 768 -40.80 -6.70 -36.92
N LYS A 769 -40.29 -6.82 -35.73
CA LYS A 769 -38.87 -7.09 -35.43
C LYS A 769 -38.74 -8.25 -34.50
N THR A 770 -37.81 -9.15 -34.82
CA THR A 770 -37.41 -10.28 -33.97
C THR A 770 -35.92 -10.25 -33.75
N VAL A 771 -35.48 -10.80 -32.66
CA VAL A 771 -34.08 -10.98 -32.29
C VAL A 771 -33.83 -12.41 -31.77
N THR A 772 -32.70 -12.97 -32.08
CA THR A 772 -32.22 -14.22 -31.42
C THR A 772 -31.51 -13.84 -30.13
N GLU A 773 -31.92 -14.47 -29.05
CA GLU A 773 -31.39 -14.16 -27.70
C GLU A 773 -31.09 -15.45 -26.96
N TYR A 774 -30.12 -15.36 -26.02
CA TYR A 774 -29.70 -16.46 -25.16
C TYR A 774 -30.55 -16.56 -23.90
N PHE A 775 -30.91 -17.79 -23.52
CA PHE A 775 -31.70 -18.12 -22.34
C PHE A 775 -31.04 -19.27 -21.58
N ALA A 776 -30.97 -19.15 -20.25
CA ALA A 776 -30.63 -20.28 -19.42
C ALA A 776 -31.79 -21.27 -19.35
N ASP A 777 -31.51 -22.56 -19.21
CA ASP A 777 -32.53 -23.62 -19.07
C ASP A 777 -33.56 -23.25 -17.97
N GLY A 778 -34.83 -23.35 -18.31
CA GLY A 778 -35.96 -23.01 -17.44
C GLY A 778 -36.33 -21.52 -17.41
N THR A 779 -35.71 -20.70 -18.28
CA THR A 779 -36.04 -19.27 -18.43
C THR A 779 -36.50 -18.93 -19.87
N GLU A 780 -36.70 -19.92 -20.70
CA GLU A 780 -37.15 -19.80 -22.07
C GLU A 780 -38.50 -19.08 -22.16
N PRO A 781 -38.77 -18.33 -23.25
CA PRO A 781 -40.02 -17.60 -23.37
C PRO A 781 -41.21 -18.56 -23.57
N GLU A 782 -42.17 -18.56 -22.63
CA GLU A 782 -43.39 -19.34 -22.73
C GLU A 782 -44.56 -18.54 -23.25
N GLU A 783 -44.56 -17.24 -23.03
CA GLU A 783 -45.65 -16.35 -23.38
C GLU A 783 -45.48 -15.71 -24.79
N LYS A 784 -46.57 -15.52 -25.49
CA LYS A 784 -46.58 -14.73 -26.73
C LYS A 784 -46.52 -13.24 -26.45
N CYS A 785 -45.97 -12.50 -27.41
CA CYS A 785 -45.90 -11.05 -27.35
C CYS A 785 -47.25 -10.40 -27.03
N ASP A 786 -47.29 -9.61 -25.99
CA ASP A 786 -48.46 -8.86 -25.48
C ASP A 786 -48.34 -7.34 -25.63
N LEU A 787 -47.23 -6.86 -26.14
CA LEU A 787 -46.94 -5.44 -26.36
C LEU A 787 -47.35 -4.96 -27.78
N HIS A 788 -47.50 -5.88 -28.72
CA HIS A 788 -47.91 -5.48 -30.09
C HIS A 788 -49.42 -5.71 -30.29
N GLU A 789 -50.10 -4.66 -30.70
CA GLU A 789 -51.48 -4.68 -31.06
C GLU A 789 -51.64 -4.29 -32.54
N THR A 790 -52.59 -4.90 -33.23
CA THR A 790 -52.86 -4.55 -34.60
C THR A 790 -54.20 -3.83 -34.72
N ALA A 791 -54.19 -2.73 -35.41
CA ALA A 791 -55.39 -1.97 -35.76
C ALA A 791 -55.52 -1.79 -37.27
N VAL A 792 -56.74 -1.69 -37.74
CA VAL A 792 -57.00 -1.29 -39.14
C VAL A 792 -57.06 0.23 -39.14
N ILE A 793 -56.18 0.83 -39.90
CA ILE A 793 -56.02 2.28 -40.02
C ILE A 793 -56.48 2.74 -41.41
N CYS A 794 -57.16 3.87 -41.46
CA CYS A 794 -57.40 4.57 -42.69
C CYS A 794 -56.12 5.30 -43.12
N LYS A 795 -55.53 4.93 -44.26
CA LYS A 795 -54.29 5.55 -44.71
C LYS A 795 -54.43 7.04 -45.09
N ASP A 796 -55.66 7.49 -45.38
CA ASP A 796 -55.95 8.85 -45.75
C ASP A 796 -56.03 9.82 -44.57
N SER A 797 -56.47 9.34 -43.40
CA SER A 797 -56.49 10.15 -42.16
C SER A 797 -55.41 9.80 -41.14
N GLY A 798 -54.79 8.62 -41.27
CA GLY A 798 -53.88 8.09 -40.24
C GLY A 798 -54.57 7.60 -38.96
N LEU A 799 -55.89 7.63 -38.87
CA LEU A 799 -56.71 7.26 -37.71
C LEU A 799 -57.29 5.84 -37.86
N LEU A 800 -57.96 5.31 -36.85
CA LEU A 800 -58.65 4.01 -36.91
C LEU A 800 -59.68 4.02 -38.06
N ALA A 801 -59.63 2.94 -38.86
CA ALA A 801 -60.60 2.86 -39.95
C ALA A 801 -62.00 2.71 -39.43
N GLY A 802 -62.85 3.61 -39.85
CA GLY A 802 -64.29 3.60 -39.55
C GLY A 802 -65.06 2.71 -40.52
N GLU A 803 -66.36 2.56 -40.25
CA GLU A 803 -67.31 1.79 -41.03
C GLU A 803 -67.36 2.24 -42.49
N TYR A 804 -67.18 3.56 -42.73
CA TYR A 804 -67.28 4.18 -44.05
C TYR A 804 -65.95 4.27 -44.81
N CYS A 805 -64.83 3.78 -44.25
CA CYS A 805 -63.59 3.78 -45.00
C CYS A 805 -63.59 2.73 -46.08
N PRO A 806 -63.22 3.12 -47.34
CA PRO A 806 -63.08 2.19 -48.46
C PRO A 806 -62.01 1.11 -48.12
N GLU A 807 -62.26 -0.12 -48.59
CA GLU A 807 -61.30 -1.22 -48.43
C GLU A 807 -59.92 -0.87 -48.98
N SER A 808 -59.86 -0.08 -50.05
CA SER A 808 -58.60 0.43 -50.64
C SER A 808 -57.86 1.40 -49.75
N SER A 809 -58.50 2.01 -48.80
CA SER A 809 -57.91 2.93 -47.77
C SER A 809 -57.67 2.27 -46.45
N LYS A 810 -58.07 1.02 -46.24
CA LYS A 810 -57.83 0.26 -45.02
C LYS A 810 -56.51 -0.41 -45.09
N VAL A 811 -55.62 -0.16 -44.08
CA VAL A 811 -54.34 -0.79 -43.91
C VAL A 811 -54.21 -1.33 -42.51
N LYS A 812 -53.83 -2.58 -42.38
CA LYS A 812 -53.46 -3.16 -41.09
C LYS A 812 -52.08 -2.64 -40.64
N LYS A 813 -52.04 -1.96 -39.49
CA LYS A 813 -50.80 -1.46 -38.92
C LYS A 813 -50.62 -2.04 -37.52
N THR A 814 -49.41 -2.32 -37.14
CA THR A 814 -49.06 -2.74 -35.79
C THR A 814 -48.59 -1.55 -34.96
N TYR A 815 -49.00 -1.50 -33.74
CA TYR A 815 -48.65 -0.48 -32.73
C TYR A 815 -48.07 -1.15 -31.49
N VAL A 816 -47.33 -0.38 -30.69
CA VAL A 816 -46.81 -0.83 -29.43
C VAL A 816 -47.69 -0.30 -28.32
N LYS A 817 -48.14 -1.16 -27.44
CA LYS A 817 -48.98 -0.80 -26.29
C LYS A 817 -48.27 0.17 -25.38
N ASP A 818 -48.99 1.16 -24.89
CA ASP A 818 -48.48 2.20 -23.97
C ASP A 818 -47.32 3.04 -24.53
N ALA A 819 -47.06 2.95 -25.84
CA ALA A 819 -46.09 3.79 -26.53
C ALA A 819 -46.64 5.22 -26.74
N SER A 820 -45.71 6.17 -26.95
CA SER A 820 -46.03 7.55 -27.31
C SER A 820 -45.51 7.84 -28.72
N GLY A 821 -46.06 8.90 -29.36
CA GLY A 821 -45.63 9.32 -30.70
C GLY A 821 -46.15 8.45 -31.84
N GLU A 822 -45.34 8.13 -32.85
CA GLU A 822 -45.72 7.39 -34.04
C GLU A 822 -46.08 5.93 -33.83
N ASP A 823 -45.60 5.33 -32.74
CA ASP A 823 -45.86 3.95 -32.34
C ASP A 823 -47.12 3.79 -31.49
N ALA A 824 -47.74 4.89 -31.07
CA ALA A 824 -48.97 4.91 -30.32
C ALA A 824 -50.19 4.64 -31.22
N MET A 825 -51.09 3.74 -30.78
CA MET A 825 -52.29 3.44 -31.49
C MET A 825 -53.23 4.66 -31.45
N PRO A 826 -53.78 5.11 -32.60
CA PRO A 826 -54.74 6.19 -32.63
C PRO A 826 -56.01 5.80 -31.89
N THR A 827 -56.54 6.69 -31.04
CA THR A 827 -57.78 6.46 -30.29
C THR A 827 -59.01 6.99 -31.01
N LYS A 828 -58.77 7.81 -32.06
CA LYS A 828 -59.87 8.41 -32.85
C LYS A 828 -60.13 7.59 -34.12
N VAL A 829 -61.37 7.50 -34.49
CA VAL A 829 -61.82 6.88 -35.77
C VAL A 829 -61.69 7.92 -36.89
N CYS A 830 -61.43 7.44 -38.10
CA CYS A 830 -61.32 8.24 -39.31
C CYS A 830 -62.39 9.29 -39.41
N ASP A 831 -61.96 10.52 -39.57
CA ASP A 831 -62.84 11.72 -39.76
C ASP A 831 -62.93 12.16 -41.24
N VAL A 832 -62.19 11.52 -42.11
CA VAL A 832 -62.23 11.77 -43.56
C VAL A 832 -63.41 11.05 -44.27
N HIS A 833 -63.63 9.78 -43.85
CA HIS A 833 -64.66 8.92 -44.38
C HIS A 833 -65.84 8.83 -43.40
N THR A 834 -66.77 9.73 -43.51
CA THR A 834 -67.96 9.76 -42.62
C THR A 834 -69.22 9.35 -43.42
N SER A 835 -70.35 9.06 -42.74
CA SER A 835 -71.66 8.73 -43.40
C SER A 835 -72.14 9.77 -44.36
N HIS A 836 -71.61 10.98 -44.28
CA HIS A 836 -71.96 12.07 -45.15
C HIS A 836 -71.10 12.16 -46.41
N GLY A 837 -70.04 11.32 -46.56
CA GLY A 837 -69.13 11.42 -47.70
C GLY A 837 -69.70 11.21 -49.07
N LEU A 838 -70.82 10.50 -49.23
CA LEU A 838 -71.50 10.32 -50.47
C LEU A 838 -72.47 11.54 -50.81
N LEU A 839 -72.83 12.31 -49.79
CA LEU A 839 -73.67 13.51 -49.98
C LEU A 839 -72.89 14.82 -49.85
N GLN A 840 -71.65 14.78 -49.48
CA GLN A 840 -70.79 15.94 -49.28
C GLN A 840 -70.67 16.85 -50.53
N PRO A 841 -70.47 16.29 -51.72
CA PRO A 841 -70.53 17.15 -52.91
C PRO A 841 -71.89 17.85 -53.16
N LEU A 842 -73.01 17.28 -52.65
CA LEU A 842 -74.30 17.88 -52.68
C LEU A 842 -74.54 18.95 -51.62
N ILE A 843 -74.00 18.69 -50.45
CA ILE A 843 -74.06 19.60 -49.30
C ILE A 843 -73.16 20.81 -49.53
N ASP A 844 -72.00 20.63 -50.09
CA ASP A 844 -71.04 21.71 -50.46
C ASP A 844 -71.59 22.55 -51.59
N ALA A 845 -72.38 21.94 -52.49
CA ALA A 845 -73.11 22.68 -53.58
C ALA A 845 -74.35 23.50 -53.07
N LEU A 846 -74.89 23.09 -51.90
CA LEU A 846 -76.05 23.74 -51.27
C LEU A 846 -75.68 24.71 -50.15
N THR A 847 -74.44 24.73 -49.70
CA THR A 847 -73.91 25.65 -48.65
C THR A 847 -72.74 26.45 -49.19
N PRO A 848 -72.95 27.44 -50.08
CA PRO A 848 -71.81 28.30 -50.44
C PRO A 848 -71.51 29.22 -49.30
N ASN A 849 -70.37 29.06 -48.71
CA ASN A 849 -69.70 29.96 -47.74
C ASN A 849 -69.42 29.38 -46.34
N ARG A 850 -68.74 28.23 -46.27
CA ARG A 850 -67.96 27.91 -45.01
C ARG A 850 -66.57 27.34 -45.22
N SER A 851 -66.05 27.40 -46.42
CA SER A 851 -64.71 26.85 -46.73
C SER A 851 -63.62 27.91 -46.88
N GLY A 852 -63.72 28.98 -46.09
CA GLY A 852 -62.77 30.10 -46.23
C GLY A 852 -62.05 30.59 -44.97
N GLN A 853 -62.28 29.97 -43.80
CA GLN A 853 -61.67 30.54 -42.61
C GLN A 853 -60.96 29.55 -41.67
N ASP A 854 -61.01 28.24 -41.90
CA ASP A 854 -60.30 27.26 -41.02
C ASP A 854 -59.10 26.52 -41.63
N ALA A 855 -58.68 26.97 -42.87
CA ALA A 855 -57.50 26.37 -43.50
C ALA A 855 -56.21 27.23 -43.43
N GLN A 856 -56.21 28.19 -42.50
CA GLN A 856 -55.02 29.07 -42.32
C GLN A 856 -54.30 29.02 -40.95
N THR A 857 -54.41 27.96 -40.24
CA THR A 857 -53.70 27.90 -38.90
C THR A 857 -52.74 26.74 -38.72
N TYR A 858 -52.42 26.00 -39.75
CA TYR A 858 -51.33 25.00 -39.65
C TYR A 858 -50.41 25.01 -40.89
N SER A 859 -49.76 26.12 -41.15
CA SER A 859 -48.45 26.17 -41.84
C SER A 859 -47.78 27.49 -41.48
N ASN A 860 -46.66 27.35 -40.87
CA ASN A 860 -45.61 28.29 -40.61
C ASN A 860 -45.30 28.53 -39.16
N THR A 861 -44.32 27.85 -38.72
CA THR A 861 -43.17 28.43 -37.98
C THR A 861 -41.93 27.62 -38.23
N SER A 862 -41.35 27.72 -39.37
CA SER A 862 -39.89 27.71 -39.54
C SER A 862 -39.52 29.13 -39.91
N GLY A 863 -38.87 29.82 -39.06
CA GLY A 863 -38.46 31.21 -39.31
C GLY A 863 -37.63 31.78 -38.15
N THR A 864 -36.36 31.49 -38.25
CA THR A 864 -35.25 32.29 -37.72
C THR A 864 -35.63 33.74 -37.43
N GLN A 865 -35.37 34.27 -36.25
CA GLN A 865 -34.70 35.58 -36.14
C GLN A 865 -34.08 35.81 -34.74
N ASN A 866 -32.79 36.06 -34.81
CA ASN A 866 -32.01 36.84 -33.84
C ASN A 866 -32.74 38.13 -33.42
N THR A 867 -32.66 38.50 -32.17
CA THR A 867 -32.13 39.81 -31.72
C THR A 867 -31.97 39.87 -30.21
N GLN A 868 -30.76 40.09 -29.81
CA GLN A 868 -30.23 40.99 -28.75
C GLN A 868 -31.23 41.73 -27.88
N ASN A 869 -31.06 41.65 -26.56
CA ASN A 869 -30.62 42.68 -25.62
C ASN A 869 -31.27 42.58 -24.24
N ALA A 870 -30.39 42.41 -23.29
CA ALA A 870 -30.10 43.34 -22.22
C ALA A 870 -30.97 43.31 -20.94
N SER A 871 -30.19 43.10 -19.88
CA SER A 871 -30.33 43.67 -18.52
C SER A 871 -31.49 43.22 -17.62
N HIS A 872 -31.22 42.36 -16.66
CA HIS A 872 -30.80 42.72 -15.25
C HIS A 872 -30.19 41.51 -14.57
#